data_f183fcc7688100c13de11fbdf78f5c32
#
_entry.id   f183fcc7688100c13de11fbdf78f5c32
#
_cell.length_a   1.000
_cell.length_b   1.000
_cell.length_c   1.000
_cell.angle_alpha   90.00
_cell.angle_beta   90.00
_cell.angle_gamma   90.00
#
_symmetry.space_group_name_H-M   'P 1'
#
loop_
_entity.id
_entity.type
_entity.pdbx_description
1 polymer ?
#
loop_
_entity_poly.entity_id
_entity_poly.type
_entity_poly.pdbx_seq_one_letter_code
_entity_poly.pdbx_strand_id
1 'polypeptide(L)'
;MSSMLSIRLNYLSARTGLLALFISASPLAAQTTLGQLPPAALNPAPVAAPAAPSSPQVSVTDPAAAPLAQWSVLRRGNGFGFASYANFLIAHQDWPNEAQMRAAAERAIRPGVDSPTLIIRFFNLYPPQSPAGWLRLAEAQLAVGQSNSAFDAARSAWTGGLLSSDDEARLMSRFSSQLTGQDHDARMDKLLWLRATSAATRQLNFTTPARRPGFEVRLALLTKAADAPDRLAYATNPIRLDPGFIADYMWWLRATGQGGVARQILRFNMPMAAYPASPEIWLQMLLLSAQDAAKDGQWQMAYDIASRIGTAYVPGTAVRERPFAERDAYTDLTWLAATAALNRLNAPAQAAAMFTLYANAAKSPQTQARGWYWAGRAHLSAGNAAAAEQAFENAARFSDQFHGQLASERLGRLPDVTHDAIDVPITPQERSKFLNRSVVRAMLALGRAGNWNEQSLFVRSIANAVSTDAEHILAAELATQAGRPDLNVLVGRNARNSGLSGYMKTAFPVIEVPPEHMPSWSIIHAIARQESQFDRAAVSRVGARGLMQLMPATARGTAPRAGLTYSESRLNEPAYNIALGATYFSRLMTAYGGSYVLAVAAYNAGPGNVNRWLRTLGDPRQDRDVLDWIEAIPFSETRNYVQRVLENAVVYDALNPAKANVRSNTPLSTYLGKRYPG
;
A
#
# COMPACT_ATOMS: atom_id res chain seq x y z
N MET A 1 -7.61 46.07 -3.19
CA MET A 1 -9.02 45.76 -2.94
C MET A 1 -9.18 44.26 -3.07
N SER A 2 -9.53 43.70 -1.98
CA SER A 2 -9.56 42.28 -1.61
C SER A 2 -10.55 41.45 -2.42
N SER A 3 -10.21 40.23 -2.74
CA SER A 3 -11.09 39.06 -2.59
C SER A 3 -10.26 37.80 -2.35
N MET A 4 -10.16 37.41 -1.08
CA MET A 4 -9.67 36.12 -0.64
C MET A 4 -10.69 35.04 -0.99
N LEU A 5 -10.35 34.09 -1.82
CA LEU A 5 -11.09 32.83 -1.93
C LEU A 5 -10.40 31.80 -1.04
N SER A 6 -11.07 31.46 0.06
CA SER A 6 -10.69 30.37 0.95
C SER A 6 -10.99 29.02 0.29
N ILE A 7 -9.96 28.30 -0.09
CA ILE A 7 -10.06 26.90 -0.53
C ILE A 7 -10.06 26.03 0.73
N ARG A 8 -11.21 25.47 1.09
CA ARG A 8 -11.32 24.43 2.12
C ARG A 8 -10.73 23.12 1.60
N LEU A 9 -9.56 22.73 2.11
CA LEU A 9 -9.01 21.38 1.94
C LEU A 9 -9.74 20.43 2.91
N ASN A 10 -10.63 19.62 2.39
CA ASN A 10 -11.16 18.48 3.13
C ASN A 10 -10.16 17.31 3.05
N TYR A 11 -9.29 17.20 4.04
CA TYR A 11 -8.56 15.99 4.32
C TYR A 11 -9.32 15.21 5.41
N LEU A 12 -10.16 14.28 5.00
CA LEU A 12 -10.69 13.25 5.90
C LEU A 12 -9.92 11.96 5.71
N SER A 13 -9.35 11.54 6.82
CA SER A 13 -8.61 10.32 7.06
C SER A 13 -9.27 9.07 6.45
N ALA A 14 -8.52 8.34 5.62
CA ALA A 14 -8.76 6.92 5.43
C ALA A 14 -7.63 6.15 6.12
N ARG A 15 -7.90 5.63 7.30
CA ARG A 15 -7.10 4.60 7.97
C ARG A 15 -7.47 3.24 7.42
N THR A 16 -6.46 2.41 7.35
CA THR A 16 -6.36 0.96 7.22
C THR A 16 -6.17 0.39 5.83
N GLY A 17 -5.00 -0.01 5.62
CA GLY A 17 -4.38 -1.26 5.24
C GLY A 17 -4.92 -1.99 4.03
N LEU A 18 -3.94 -2.44 3.26
CA LEU A 18 -3.93 -3.42 2.20
C LEU A 18 -4.36 -2.95 0.81
N LEU A 19 -3.34 -3.03 -0.05
CA LEU A 19 -3.45 -3.10 -1.50
C LEU A 19 -4.68 -3.90 -1.94
N ALA A 20 -5.71 -3.17 -2.34
CA ALA A 20 -6.67 -3.60 -3.33
C ALA A 20 -7.16 -2.34 -4.01
N LEU A 21 -6.75 -2.14 -5.26
CA LEU A 21 -7.33 -1.14 -6.14
C LEU A 21 -8.83 -1.42 -6.27
N PHE A 22 -9.67 -0.58 -5.67
CA PHE A 22 -11.10 -0.61 -5.93
C PHE A 22 -11.66 0.81 -5.99
N ILE A 23 -12.35 1.03 -7.07
CA ILE A 23 -13.06 2.24 -7.44
C ILE A 23 -14.27 2.43 -6.52
N SER A 24 -14.36 3.58 -5.84
CA SER A 24 -15.58 4.00 -5.14
C SER A 24 -16.20 5.20 -5.85
N ALA A 25 -17.28 4.97 -6.58
CA ALA A 25 -18.19 6.03 -6.99
C ALA A 25 -19.31 6.15 -5.94
N SER A 26 -19.43 7.29 -5.27
CA SER A 26 -20.55 7.57 -4.37
C SER A 26 -21.82 7.92 -5.13
N PRO A 27 -22.98 7.38 -4.78
CA PRO A 27 -24.24 7.76 -5.41
C PRO A 27 -24.78 9.08 -4.84
N LEU A 28 -25.23 9.94 -5.73
CA LEU A 28 -26.01 11.13 -5.44
C LEU A 28 -27.41 10.71 -4.99
N ALA A 29 -27.77 10.96 -3.73
CA ALA A 29 -29.14 10.80 -3.25
C ALA A 29 -30.02 11.92 -3.78
N ALA A 30 -30.97 11.58 -4.62
CA ALA A 30 -32.12 12.43 -4.91
C ALA A 30 -33.20 12.17 -3.85
N GLN A 31 -33.50 13.20 -3.06
CA GLN A 31 -34.71 13.21 -2.19
C GLN A 31 -35.94 13.33 -3.06
N THR A 32 -36.81 12.36 -3.01
CA THR A 32 -38.22 12.47 -3.42
C THR A 32 -39.11 12.00 -2.28
N THR A 33 -40.09 12.83 -1.99
CA THR A 33 -41.07 12.77 -0.93
C THR A 33 -41.90 11.48 -0.91
N LEU A 34 -42.07 10.94 0.29
CA LEU A 34 -42.91 9.80 0.63
C LEU A 34 -44.41 10.13 0.50
N GLY A 35 -45.10 9.40 -0.38
CA GLY A 35 -46.53 9.18 -0.33
C GLY A 35 -46.81 7.79 0.28
N GLN A 36 -47.64 7.78 1.32
CA GLN A 36 -48.07 6.57 2.01
C GLN A 36 -48.98 5.70 1.14
N LEU A 37 -48.75 4.35 1.12
CA LEU A 37 -49.70 3.34 0.68
C LEU A 37 -49.82 2.25 1.75
N PRO A 38 -51.03 1.64 1.90
CA PRO A 38 -51.38 0.81 3.03
C PRO A 38 -50.88 -0.66 2.90
N PRO A 39 -50.91 -1.47 3.99
CA PRO A 39 -50.31 -2.79 4.03
C PRO A 39 -51.26 -3.84 3.44
N ALA A 40 -50.75 -4.64 2.51
CA ALA A 40 -51.35 -5.88 2.12
C ALA A 40 -50.38 -7.04 2.38
N ALA A 41 -50.84 -7.96 3.18
CA ALA A 41 -50.20 -9.22 3.50
C ALA A 41 -50.10 -10.12 2.28
N LEU A 42 -48.97 -10.85 2.19
CA LEU A 42 -48.88 -12.27 1.82
C LEU A 42 -47.39 -12.64 1.73
N ASN A 43 -46.92 -13.46 2.66
CA ASN A 43 -45.64 -14.16 2.59
C ASN A 43 -45.63 -15.14 1.42
N PRO A 44 -44.75 -15.03 0.42
CA PRO A 44 -44.37 -16.18 -0.39
C PRO A 44 -43.28 -16.98 0.33
N ALA A 45 -43.40 -18.31 0.29
CA ALA A 45 -42.40 -19.24 0.78
C ALA A 45 -40.99 -18.93 0.20
N PRO A 46 -39.91 -19.22 0.94
CA PRO A 46 -38.56 -18.95 0.46
C PRO A 46 -38.28 -19.81 -0.78
N VAL A 47 -38.19 -19.18 -1.94
CA VAL A 47 -37.63 -19.78 -3.13
C VAL A 47 -36.16 -20.06 -2.81
N ALA A 48 -35.76 -21.32 -2.82
CA ALA A 48 -34.39 -21.74 -2.66
C ALA A 48 -33.52 -20.97 -3.67
N ALA A 49 -32.55 -20.21 -3.18
CA ALA A 49 -31.56 -19.54 -4.03
C ALA A 49 -30.89 -20.61 -4.91
N PRO A 50 -30.71 -20.38 -6.21
CA PRO A 50 -29.97 -21.31 -7.06
C PRO A 50 -28.60 -21.54 -6.43
N ALA A 51 -28.23 -22.82 -6.25
CA ALA A 51 -26.91 -23.19 -5.76
C ALA A 51 -25.85 -22.46 -6.60
N ALA A 52 -24.95 -21.76 -5.93
CA ALA A 52 -23.82 -21.11 -6.61
C ALA A 52 -23.11 -22.19 -7.44
N PRO A 53 -22.75 -21.93 -8.71
CA PRO A 53 -22.07 -22.90 -9.55
C PRO A 53 -20.82 -23.38 -8.79
N SER A 54 -20.72 -24.70 -8.62
CA SER A 54 -19.54 -25.33 -7.99
C SER A 54 -18.29 -24.88 -8.77
N SER A 55 -17.33 -24.29 -8.07
CA SER A 55 -16.06 -23.93 -8.69
C SER A 55 -15.46 -25.17 -9.37
N PRO A 56 -14.93 -25.05 -10.59
CA PRO A 56 -14.29 -26.16 -11.30
C PRO A 56 -13.25 -26.83 -10.41
N GLN A 57 -13.39 -28.12 -10.16
CA GLN A 57 -12.51 -28.87 -9.26
C GLN A 57 -11.37 -29.50 -10.05
N VAL A 58 -10.18 -29.54 -9.42
CA VAL A 58 -9.03 -30.29 -9.93
C VAL A 58 -9.35 -31.78 -9.92
N SER A 59 -8.97 -32.50 -10.99
CA SER A 59 -9.16 -33.95 -11.07
C SER A 59 -8.57 -34.66 -9.85
N VAL A 60 -9.30 -35.60 -9.26
CA VAL A 60 -8.85 -36.38 -8.08
C VAL A 60 -7.57 -37.18 -8.35
N THR A 61 -7.27 -37.47 -9.61
CA THR A 61 -6.04 -38.17 -10.04
C THR A 61 -4.82 -37.24 -10.12
N ASP A 62 -5.02 -35.90 -10.08
CA ASP A 62 -3.90 -34.96 -10.08
C ASP A 62 -3.20 -34.96 -8.70
N PRO A 63 -1.86 -35.13 -8.66
CA PRO A 63 -1.11 -35.13 -7.40
C PRO A 63 -1.28 -33.84 -6.56
N ALA A 64 -1.69 -32.74 -7.18
CA ALA A 64 -1.97 -31.49 -6.49
C ALA A 64 -3.38 -31.43 -5.86
N ALA A 65 -4.28 -32.37 -6.18
CA ALA A 65 -5.67 -32.31 -5.74
C ALA A 65 -5.81 -32.36 -4.21
N ALA A 66 -5.16 -33.33 -3.54
CA ALA A 66 -5.22 -33.47 -2.10
C ALA A 66 -4.62 -32.25 -1.35
N PRO A 67 -3.41 -31.75 -1.69
CA PRO A 67 -2.89 -30.50 -1.12
C PRO A 67 -3.78 -29.28 -1.37
N LEU A 68 -4.37 -29.13 -2.57
CA LEU A 68 -5.28 -28.02 -2.87
C LEU A 68 -6.56 -28.09 -2.03
N ALA A 69 -7.14 -29.27 -1.84
CA ALA A 69 -8.29 -29.45 -0.97
C ALA A 69 -7.94 -29.07 0.48
N GLN A 70 -6.80 -29.52 0.99
CA GLN A 70 -6.31 -29.16 2.33
C GLN A 70 -6.07 -27.65 2.46
N TRP A 71 -5.39 -27.03 1.50
CA TRP A 71 -5.18 -25.58 1.48
C TRP A 71 -6.49 -24.80 1.48
N SER A 72 -7.49 -25.24 0.69
CA SER A 72 -8.77 -24.55 0.55
C SER A 72 -9.53 -24.42 1.88
N VAL A 73 -9.36 -25.37 2.79
CA VAL A 73 -9.95 -25.33 4.14
C VAL A 73 -9.07 -24.60 5.13
N LEU A 74 -7.75 -24.84 5.14
CA LEU A 74 -6.81 -24.21 6.07
C LEU A 74 -6.73 -22.70 5.88
N ARG A 75 -6.78 -22.18 4.64
CA ARG A 75 -6.74 -20.75 4.36
C ARG A 75 -7.88 -19.94 4.99
N ARG A 76 -8.96 -20.59 5.43
CA ARG A 76 -10.07 -19.94 6.16
C ARG A 76 -9.65 -19.49 7.56
N GLY A 77 -8.55 -20.02 8.10
CA GLY A 77 -7.85 -19.48 9.27
C GLY A 77 -8.43 -19.83 10.63
N ASN A 78 -9.39 -20.77 10.74
CA ASN A 78 -9.98 -21.19 12.01
C ASN A 78 -10.49 -22.63 11.96
N GLY A 79 -10.61 -23.24 13.13
CA GLY A 79 -11.23 -24.57 13.29
C GLY A 79 -10.29 -25.77 13.16
N PHE A 80 -8.99 -25.58 12.92
CA PHE A 80 -8.02 -26.67 12.81
C PHE A 80 -6.96 -26.60 13.92
N GLY A 81 -6.45 -27.77 14.34
CA GLY A 81 -5.35 -27.85 15.30
C GLY A 81 -4.01 -27.44 14.71
N PHE A 82 -3.06 -27.09 15.59
CA PHE A 82 -1.71 -26.65 15.22
C PHE A 82 -1.02 -27.59 14.23
N ALA A 83 -1.04 -28.90 14.49
CA ALA A 83 -0.36 -29.88 13.63
C ALA A 83 -0.82 -29.84 12.17
N SER A 84 -2.12 -29.55 11.91
CA SER A 84 -2.66 -29.45 10.56
C SER A 84 -2.04 -28.27 9.79
N TYR A 85 -1.94 -27.10 10.43
CA TYR A 85 -1.30 -25.93 9.86
C TYR A 85 0.22 -26.13 9.70
N ALA A 86 0.89 -26.59 10.76
CA ALA A 86 2.35 -26.72 10.78
C ALA A 86 2.86 -27.70 9.72
N ASN A 87 2.26 -28.90 9.64
CA ASN A 87 2.65 -29.91 8.64
C ASN A 87 2.39 -29.42 7.22
N PHE A 88 1.25 -28.73 6.98
CA PHE A 88 0.96 -28.16 5.66
C PHE A 88 1.98 -27.09 5.27
N LEU A 89 2.21 -26.11 6.13
CA LEU A 89 3.13 -25.00 5.86
C LEU A 89 4.57 -25.47 5.66
N ILE A 90 5.03 -26.46 6.44
CA ILE A 90 6.37 -27.05 6.29
C ILE A 90 6.51 -27.77 4.94
N ALA A 91 5.47 -28.47 4.48
CA ALA A 91 5.47 -29.21 3.24
C ALA A 91 5.24 -28.36 1.99
N HIS A 92 4.54 -27.24 2.12
CA HIS A 92 4.04 -26.42 1.01
C HIS A 92 4.39 -24.93 1.20
N GLN A 93 5.68 -24.64 1.15
CA GLN A 93 6.18 -23.25 1.22
C GLN A 93 5.72 -22.45 -0.01
N ASP A 94 5.63 -21.14 0.15
CA ASP A 94 5.20 -20.17 -0.89
C ASP A 94 3.73 -20.36 -1.37
N TRP A 95 2.92 -21.14 -0.68
CA TRP A 95 1.51 -21.27 -1.04
C TRP A 95 0.72 -20.01 -0.61
N PRO A 96 -0.34 -19.63 -1.34
CA PRO A 96 -1.13 -18.44 -1.01
C PRO A 96 -1.69 -18.47 0.42
N ASN A 97 -1.86 -17.27 1.02
CA ASN A 97 -2.35 -17.10 2.39
C ASN A 97 -1.41 -17.63 3.50
N GLU A 98 -0.11 -17.83 3.21
CA GLU A 98 0.87 -18.31 4.19
C GLU A 98 0.84 -17.51 5.48
N ALA A 99 0.91 -16.17 5.42
CA ALA A 99 0.90 -15.30 6.61
C ALA A 99 -0.34 -15.49 7.49
N GLN A 100 -1.52 -15.66 6.87
CA GLN A 100 -2.77 -15.91 7.58
C GLN A 100 -2.77 -17.30 8.24
N MET A 101 -2.29 -18.32 7.54
CA MET A 101 -2.18 -19.68 8.07
C MET A 101 -1.13 -19.77 9.19
N ARG A 102 -0.01 -19.04 9.09
CA ARG A 102 1.01 -18.93 10.16
C ARG A 102 0.40 -18.33 11.44
N ALA A 103 -0.31 -17.21 11.30
CA ALA A 103 -0.99 -16.60 12.43
C ALA A 103 -2.06 -17.53 13.05
N ALA A 104 -2.77 -18.31 12.23
CA ALA A 104 -3.71 -19.33 12.69
C ALA A 104 -2.99 -20.48 13.41
N ALA A 105 -1.85 -20.94 12.89
CA ALA A 105 -1.02 -21.96 13.53
C ALA A 105 -0.57 -21.51 14.93
N GLU A 106 -0.02 -20.29 15.06
CA GLU A 106 0.39 -19.77 16.37
C GLU A 106 -0.76 -19.76 17.40
N ARG A 107 -1.94 -19.28 16.98
CA ARG A 107 -3.14 -19.26 17.84
C ARG A 107 -3.64 -20.64 18.20
N ALA A 108 -3.41 -21.64 17.35
CA ALA A 108 -3.89 -22.99 17.53
C ALA A 108 -2.99 -23.84 18.44
N ILE A 109 -1.79 -23.37 18.81
CA ILE A 109 -0.89 -24.12 19.68
C ILE A 109 -1.52 -24.26 21.07
N ARG A 110 -1.69 -25.50 21.52
CA ARG A 110 -2.19 -25.85 22.84
C ARG A 110 -1.03 -26.32 23.72
N PRO A 111 -0.64 -25.53 24.74
CA PRO A 111 0.46 -25.86 25.61
C PRO A 111 0.25 -27.20 26.33
N GLY A 112 1.27 -28.05 26.34
CA GLY A 112 1.24 -29.36 26.98
C GLY A 112 0.47 -30.44 26.20
N VAL A 113 -0.15 -30.09 25.04
CA VAL A 113 -0.90 -31.01 24.17
C VAL A 113 -0.19 -31.23 22.85
N ASP A 114 0.19 -30.12 22.17
CA ASP A 114 0.86 -30.21 20.88
C ASP A 114 2.36 -30.54 21.05
N SER A 115 2.92 -31.29 20.10
CA SER A 115 4.30 -31.80 20.16
C SER A 115 5.33 -30.65 20.25
N PRO A 116 6.19 -30.61 21.30
CA PRO A 116 7.24 -29.61 21.42
C PRO A 116 8.20 -29.62 20.24
N THR A 117 8.55 -30.79 19.73
CA THR A 117 9.48 -30.91 18.57
C THR A 117 8.87 -30.37 17.29
N LEU A 118 7.56 -30.52 17.08
CA LEU A 118 6.88 -29.94 15.93
C LEU A 118 6.77 -28.41 16.07
N ILE A 119 6.52 -27.89 17.27
CA ILE A 119 6.48 -26.44 17.55
C ILE A 119 7.85 -25.82 17.24
N ILE A 120 8.92 -26.41 17.73
CA ILE A 120 10.30 -25.93 17.48
C ILE A 120 10.61 -25.98 15.97
N ARG A 121 10.31 -27.13 15.31
CA ARG A 121 10.50 -27.25 13.86
C ARG A 121 9.75 -26.21 13.06
N PHE A 122 8.51 -25.91 13.43
CA PHE A 122 7.69 -24.89 12.80
C PHE A 122 8.29 -23.49 13.00
N PHE A 123 8.68 -23.11 14.22
CA PHE A 123 9.23 -21.80 14.49
C PHE A 123 10.66 -21.60 13.99
N ASN A 124 11.42 -22.67 13.78
CA ASN A 124 12.72 -22.60 13.10
C ASN A 124 12.57 -22.18 11.63
N LEU A 125 11.47 -22.60 10.98
CA LEU A 125 11.16 -22.20 9.60
C LEU A 125 10.42 -20.88 9.54
N TYR A 126 9.52 -20.65 10.49
CA TYR A 126 8.64 -19.50 10.58
C TYR A 126 8.75 -18.85 11.97
N PRO A 127 9.68 -17.91 12.20
CA PRO A 127 9.84 -17.28 13.51
C PRO A 127 8.52 -16.74 14.08
N PRO A 128 8.32 -16.77 15.41
CA PRO A 128 7.10 -16.30 16.05
C PRO A 128 6.75 -14.87 15.66
N GLN A 129 5.48 -14.61 15.38
CA GLN A 129 4.96 -13.29 14.97
C GLN A 129 4.35 -12.52 16.14
N SER A 130 4.06 -13.21 17.25
CA SER A 130 3.38 -12.65 18.40
C SER A 130 4.11 -12.96 19.72
N PRO A 131 3.90 -12.14 20.78
CA PRO A 131 4.38 -12.48 22.13
C PRO A 131 3.90 -13.86 22.60
N ALA A 132 2.66 -14.23 22.28
CA ALA A 132 2.12 -15.56 22.57
C ALA A 132 2.88 -16.67 21.82
N GLY A 133 3.21 -16.47 20.55
CA GLY A 133 4.02 -17.41 19.77
C GLY A 133 5.41 -17.62 20.39
N TRP A 134 6.07 -16.55 20.83
CA TRP A 134 7.33 -16.62 21.56
C TRP A 134 7.22 -17.40 22.86
N LEU A 135 6.12 -17.23 23.61
CA LEU A 135 5.87 -18.01 24.83
C LEU A 135 5.68 -19.50 24.51
N ARG A 136 4.95 -19.84 23.44
CA ARG A 136 4.78 -21.24 23.00
C ARG A 136 6.12 -21.87 22.61
N LEU A 137 6.98 -21.12 21.92
CA LEU A 137 8.34 -21.57 21.62
C LEU A 137 9.15 -21.81 22.88
N ALA A 138 9.13 -20.86 23.84
CA ALA A 138 9.81 -20.99 25.11
C ALA A 138 9.37 -22.25 25.87
N GLU A 139 8.06 -22.48 25.98
CA GLU A 139 7.50 -23.67 26.63
C GLU A 139 7.91 -24.98 25.95
N ALA A 140 7.93 -24.99 24.61
CA ALA A 140 8.35 -26.15 23.83
C ALA A 140 9.86 -26.45 23.99
N GLN A 141 10.71 -25.42 23.95
CA GLN A 141 12.14 -25.53 24.16
C GLN A 141 12.47 -26.03 25.58
N LEU A 142 11.77 -25.51 26.59
CA LEU A 142 11.94 -25.95 27.99
C LEU A 142 11.57 -27.44 28.13
N ALA A 143 10.49 -27.88 27.46
CA ALA A 143 10.02 -29.27 27.52
C ALA A 143 11.02 -30.29 26.91
N VAL A 144 11.90 -29.84 26.00
CA VAL A 144 12.97 -30.68 25.41
C VAL A 144 14.35 -30.41 26.01
N GLY A 145 14.43 -29.67 27.13
CA GLY A 145 15.67 -29.42 27.86
C GLY A 145 16.55 -28.30 27.29
N GLN A 146 16.05 -27.50 26.33
CA GLN A 146 16.78 -26.36 25.74
C GLN A 146 16.60 -25.08 26.59
N SER A 147 17.05 -25.12 27.86
CA SER A 147 16.76 -24.09 28.84
C SER A 147 17.20 -22.68 28.44
N ASN A 148 18.41 -22.49 27.91
CA ASN A 148 18.90 -21.16 27.52
C ASN A 148 18.05 -20.54 26.43
N SER A 149 17.78 -21.29 25.36
CA SER A 149 16.91 -20.81 24.25
C SER A 149 15.48 -20.53 24.74
N ALA A 150 14.97 -21.34 25.68
CA ALA A 150 13.67 -21.14 26.29
C ALA A 150 13.60 -19.80 27.07
N PHE A 151 14.66 -19.45 27.80
CA PHE A 151 14.73 -18.17 28.52
C PHE A 151 14.80 -16.97 27.60
N ASP A 152 15.55 -17.07 26.51
CA ASP A 152 15.61 -16.00 25.49
C ASP A 152 14.26 -15.81 24.78
N ALA A 153 13.58 -16.90 24.44
CA ALA A 153 12.24 -16.86 23.89
C ALA A 153 11.20 -16.30 24.90
N ALA A 154 11.29 -16.67 26.18
CA ALA A 154 10.43 -16.14 27.22
C ALA A 154 10.65 -14.64 27.45
N ARG A 155 11.91 -14.16 27.42
CA ARG A 155 12.24 -12.73 27.49
C ARG A 155 11.67 -11.99 26.28
N SER A 156 11.78 -12.57 25.08
CA SER A 156 11.18 -12.01 23.85
C SER A 156 9.65 -11.93 23.94
N ALA A 157 9.01 -12.96 24.53
CA ALA A 157 7.57 -12.94 24.80
C ALA A 157 7.20 -11.83 25.79
N TRP A 158 7.96 -11.68 26.89
CA TRP A 158 7.67 -10.71 27.93
C TRP A 158 7.83 -9.27 27.46
N THR A 159 8.95 -8.96 26.84
CA THR A 159 9.28 -7.60 26.37
C THR A 159 8.59 -7.22 25.06
N GLY A 160 8.09 -8.23 24.33
CA GLY A 160 7.42 -8.04 23.02
C GLY A 160 6.07 -7.32 23.07
N GLY A 161 5.43 -7.27 24.25
CA GLY A 161 4.20 -6.48 24.43
C GLY A 161 3.05 -7.25 25.06
N LEU A 162 1.87 -7.15 24.45
CA LEU A 162 0.62 -7.62 25.03
C LEU A 162 0.51 -9.15 25.00
N LEU A 163 0.30 -9.74 26.15
CA LEU A 163 -0.10 -11.12 26.39
C LEU A 163 -1.51 -11.15 26.99
N SER A 164 -2.21 -12.28 26.88
CA SER A 164 -3.42 -12.53 27.66
C SER A 164 -3.05 -12.67 29.14
N SER A 165 -4.02 -12.47 30.04
CA SER A 165 -3.82 -12.67 31.49
C SER A 165 -3.31 -14.07 31.80
N ASP A 166 -3.82 -15.08 31.12
CA ASP A 166 -3.42 -16.47 31.30
C ASP A 166 -1.99 -16.72 30.83
N ASP A 167 -1.60 -16.14 29.70
CA ASP A 167 -0.23 -16.23 29.19
C ASP A 167 0.76 -15.43 30.06
N GLU A 168 0.35 -14.27 30.61
CA GLU A 168 1.13 -13.54 31.62
C GLU A 168 1.39 -14.43 32.85
N ALA A 169 0.33 -15.07 33.41
CA ALA A 169 0.45 -15.94 34.56
C ALA A 169 1.32 -17.17 34.27
N ARG A 170 1.16 -17.79 33.09
CA ARG A 170 1.98 -18.95 32.67
C ARG A 170 3.45 -18.57 32.52
N LEU A 171 3.76 -17.44 31.92
CA LEU A 171 5.13 -16.96 31.75
C LEU A 171 5.74 -16.68 33.14
N MET A 172 5.04 -15.95 33.97
CA MET A 172 5.52 -15.62 35.32
C MET A 172 5.74 -16.86 36.17
N SER A 173 4.86 -17.87 36.11
CA SER A 173 5.03 -19.10 36.91
C SER A 173 6.25 -19.93 36.53
N ARG A 174 6.69 -19.85 35.24
CA ARG A 174 7.78 -20.71 34.73
C ARG A 174 9.10 -20.02 34.56
N PHE A 175 9.09 -18.70 34.29
CA PHE A 175 10.26 -17.95 33.84
C PHE A 175 10.56 -16.70 34.68
N SER A 176 9.80 -16.39 35.73
CA SER A 176 9.97 -15.16 36.49
C SER A 176 11.37 -15.01 37.11
N SER A 177 12.00 -16.12 37.54
CA SER A 177 13.36 -16.09 38.11
C SER A 177 14.44 -15.67 37.09
N GLN A 178 14.14 -15.65 35.79
CA GLN A 178 15.06 -15.27 34.71
C GLN A 178 14.77 -13.85 34.19
N LEU A 179 13.68 -13.24 34.64
CA LEU A 179 13.34 -11.86 34.25
C LEU A 179 13.99 -10.86 35.18
N THR A 180 14.66 -9.88 34.61
CA THR A 180 15.31 -8.78 35.35
C THR A 180 14.37 -7.59 35.53
N GLY A 181 14.71 -6.67 36.42
CA GLY A 181 14.00 -5.40 36.55
C GLY A 181 13.98 -4.60 35.23
N GLN A 182 15.04 -4.71 34.40
CA GLN A 182 15.09 -4.08 33.09
C GLN A 182 14.09 -4.72 32.09
N ASP A 183 13.88 -6.03 32.16
CA ASP A 183 12.87 -6.71 31.33
C ASP A 183 11.45 -6.25 31.71
N HIS A 184 11.21 -6.02 33.01
CA HIS A 184 9.94 -5.48 33.50
C HIS A 184 9.72 -4.02 33.03
N ASP A 185 10.75 -3.19 33.07
CA ASP A 185 10.70 -1.80 32.59
C ASP A 185 10.50 -1.76 31.07
N ALA A 186 11.21 -2.61 30.32
CA ALA A 186 11.05 -2.72 28.87
C ALA A 186 9.61 -3.14 28.47
N ARG A 187 9.04 -4.12 29.20
CA ARG A 187 7.63 -4.50 29.01
C ARG A 187 6.70 -3.33 29.31
N MET A 188 6.90 -2.63 30.43
CA MET A 188 6.05 -1.49 30.80
C MET A 188 6.08 -0.40 29.75
N ASP A 189 7.28 -0.03 29.28
CA ASP A 189 7.44 0.95 28.20
C ASP A 189 6.70 0.51 26.92
N LYS A 190 6.87 -0.77 26.52
CA LYS A 190 6.18 -1.34 25.36
C LYS A 190 4.66 -1.30 25.49
N LEU A 191 4.11 -1.64 26.66
CA LEU A 191 2.66 -1.59 26.93
C LEU A 191 2.11 -0.17 26.85
N LEU A 192 2.85 0.83 27.35
CA LEU A 192 2.47 2.23 27.25
C LEU A 192 2.48 2.72 25.79
N TRP A 193 3.52 2.38 25.01
CA TRP A 193 3.55 2.69 23.58
C TRP A 193 2.39 2.02 22.82
N LEU A 194 1.99 0.81 23.19
CA LEU A 194 0.82 0.12 22.62
C LEU A 194 -0.52 0.64 23.17
N ARG A 195 -0.49 1.56 24.15
CA ARG A 195 -1.68 2.07 24.87
C ARG A 195 -2.51 0.96 25.52
N ALA A 196 -1.86 -0.11 25.90
CA ALA A 196 -2.46 -1.25 26.59
C ALA A 196 -2.59 -0.96 28.10
N THR A 197 -3.38 0.04 28.46
CA THR A 197 -3.43 0.63 29.81
C THR A 197 -3.78 -0.37 30.90
N SER A 198 -4.72 -1.31 30.66
CA SER A 198 -5.07 -2.34 31.65
C SER A 198 -3.90 -3.29 31.95
N ALA A 199 -3.13 -3.70 30.92
CA ALA A 199 -1.93 -4.51 31.12
C ALA A 199 -0.80 -3.69 31.78
N ALA A 200 -0.65 -2.42 31.38
CA ALA A 200 0.32 -1.50 32.00
C ALA A 200 0.04 -1.28 33.50
N THR A 201 -1.24 -1.16 33.89
CA THR A 201 -1.62 -1.05 35.32
C THR A 201 -1.18 -2.27 36.12
N ARG A 202 -1.34 -3.49 35.61
CA ARG A 202 -0.86 -4.71 36.28
C ARG A 202 0.66 -4.77 36.32
N GLN A 203 1.33 -4.33 35.24
CA GLN A 203 2.78 -4.35 35.10
C GLN A 203 3.51 -3.36 36.04
N LEU A 204 2.85 -2.28 36.42
CA LEU A 204 3.46 -1.17 37.18
C LEU A 204 4.18 -1.64 38.47
N ASN A 205 3.60 -2.62 39.18
CA ASN A 205 4.17 -3.14 40.44
C ASN A 205 5.51 -3.88 40.24
N PHE A 206 5.82 -4.34 39.04
CA PHE A 206 7.06 -5.06 38.73
C PHE A 206 8.18 -4.14 38.26
N THR A 207 7.86 -2.86 37.98
CA THR A 207 8.85 -1.89 37.47
C THR A 207 9.86 -1.49 38.53
N THR A 208 11.07 -1.11 38.08
CA THR A 208 12.11 -0.63 38.98
C THR A 208 11.69 0.67 39.67
N PRO A 209 12.11 0.90 40.93
CA PRO A 209 11.79 2.13 41.65
C PRO A 209 12.24 3.39 40.91
N ALA A 210 13.36 3.32 40.17
CA ALA A 210 13.91 4.44 39.42
C ALA A 210 13.04 4.87 38.21
N ARG A 211 12.39 3.91 37.56
CA ARG A 211 11.57 4.19 36.35
C ARG A 211 10.08 4.36 36.67
N ARG A 212 9.62 3.81 37.77
CA ARG A 212 8.19 3.79 38.14
C ARG A 212 7.51 5.15 38.12
N PRO A 213 8.07 6.25 38.69
CA PRO A 213 7.40 7.55 38.63
C PRO A 213 7.12 8.05 37.21
N GLY A 214 8.04 7.81 36.26
CA GLY A 214 7.84 8.16 34.86
C GLY A 214 6.71 7.35 34.20
N PHE A 215 6.63 6.05 34.50
CA PHE A 215 5.57 5.19 34.01
C PHE A 215 4.20 5.55 34.58
N GLU A 216 4.14 5.95 35.84
CA GLU A 216 2.90 6.42 36.50
C GLU A 216 2.36 7.67 35.81
N VAL A 217 3.22 8.66 35.54
CA VAL A 217 2.81 9.87 34.82
C VAL A 217 2.29 9.51 33.42
N ARG A 218 3.02 8.70 32.67
CA ARG A 218 2.60 8.27 31.33
C ARG A 218 1.26 7.54 31.35
N LEU A 219 1.06 6.63 32.31
CA LEU A 219 -0.19 5.89 32.47
C LEU A 219 -1.36 6.82 32.82
N ALA A 220 -1.15 7.81 33.71
CA ALA A 220 -2.16 8.81 34.05
C ALA A 220 -2.57 9.65 32.83
N LEU A 221 -1.61 10.07 32.00
CA LEU A 221 -1.88 10.81 30.76
C LEU A 221 -2.71 9.96 29.77
N LEU A 222 -2.32 8.69 29.57
CA LEU A 222 -2.99 7.76 28.65
C LEU A 222 -4.42 7.42 29.09
N THR A 223 -4.65 7.26 30.39
CA THR A 223 -5.97 6.96 30.96
C THR A 223 -6.82 8.22 31.19
N LYS A 224 -6.23 9.41 31.02
CA LYS A 224 -6.86 10.70 31.34
C LYS A 224 -7.33 10.73 32.80
N ALA A 225 -6.48 10.21 33.71
CA ALA A 225 -6.77 10.18 35.12
C ALA A 225 -7.01 11.60 35.67
N ALA A 226 -7.87 11.73 36.66
CA ALA A 226 -8.22 13.05 37.25
C ALA A 226 -6.99 13.77 37.82
N ASP A 227 -6.03 13.01 38.35
CA ASP A 227 -4.77 13.48 38.95
C ASP A 227 -3.63 13.66 37.90
N ALA A 228 -3.89 13.45 36.61
CA ALA A 228 -2.87 13.61 35.57
C ALA A 228 -2.22 15.01 35.56
N PRO A 229 -2.95 16.15 35.76
CA PRO A 229 -2.33 17.47 35.87
C PRO A 229 -1.38 17.58 37.06
N ASP A 230 -1.73 17.03 38.19
CA ASP A 230 -0.90 17.07 39.40
C ASP A 230 0.39 16.25 39.21
N ARG A 231 0.28 15.04 38.68
CA ARG A 231 1.44 14.20 38.34
C ARG A 231 2.36 14.88 37.29
N LEU A 232 1.77 15.57 36.32
CA LEU A 232 2.51 16.33 35.34
C LEU A 232 3.29 17.50 35.98
N ALA A 233 2.72 18.19 36.98
CA ALA A 233 3.40 19.26 37.68
C ALA A 233 4.67 18.78 38.43
N TYR A 234 4.63 17.57 38.99
CA TYR A 234 5.76 16.95 39.69
C TYR A 234 6.72 16.16 38.79
N ALA A 235 6.50 16.11 37.48
CA ALA A 235 7.40 15.40 36.57
C ALA A 235 8.78 16.08 36.54
N THR A 236 9.82 15.31 36.89
CA THR A 236 11.22 15.75 36.93
C THR A 236 11.81 15.84 35.52
N ASN A 237 12.97 16.50 35.38
CA ASN A 237 13.66 16.61 34.09
C ASN A 237 13.91 15.26 33.40
N PRO A 238 14.39 14.19 34.06
CA PRO A 238 14.53 12.90 33.40
C PRO A 238 13.23 12.37 32.80
N ILE A 239 12.08 12.58 33.45
CA ILE A 239 10.77 12.20 32.95
C ILE A 239 10.39 13.07 31.74
N ARG A 240 10.59 14.38 31.83
CA ARG A 240 10.25 15.33 30.75
C ARG A 240 11.06 15.13 29.47
N LEU A 241 12.25 14.54 29.57
CA LEU A 241 13.14 14.21 28.44
C LEU A 241 12.87 12.82 27.85
N ASP A 242 12.01 12.00 28.48
CA ASP A 242 11.66 10.68 27.98
C ASP A 242 10.75 10.81 26.74
N PRO A 243 11.11 10.22 25.60
CA PRO A 243 10.32 10.34 24.36
C PRO A 243 8.92 9.75 24.50
N GLY A 244 8.74 8.71 25.32
CA GLY A 244 7.42 8.14 25.58
C GLY A 244 6.53 9.10 26.38
N PHE A 245 7.09 9.77 27.40
CA PHE A 245 6.38 10.83 28.12
C PHE A 245 5.99 11.98 27.18
N ILE A 246 6.91 12.45 26.34
CA ILE A 246 6.64 13.52 25.39
C ILE A 246 5.48 13.14 24.46
N ALA A 247 5.52 11.93 23.89
CA ALA A 247 4.46 11.45 23.01
C ALA A 247 3.11 11.38 23.74
N ASP A 248 3.06 10.79 24.93
CA ASP A 248 1.83 10.63 25.71
C ASP A 248 1.27 11.99 26.15
N TYR A 249 2.14 12.95 26.50
CA TYR A 249 1.75 14.31 26.84
C TYR A 249 1.16 15.07 25.64
N MET A 250 1.77 14.98 24.46
CA MET A 250 1.22 15.59 23.25
C MET A 250 -0.14 15.01 22.87
N TRP A 251 -0.30 13.70 22.99
CA TRP A 251 -1.59 13.05 22.77
C TRP A 251 -2.64 13.47 23.80
N TRP A 252 -2.26 13.60 25.09
CA TRP A 252 -3.14 14.06 26.16
C TRP A 252 -3.61 15.50 25.91
N LEU A 253 -2.68 16.44 25.63
CA LEU A 253 -3.02 17.82 25.27
C LEU A 253 -4.01 17.88 24.11
N ARG A 254 -3.78 17.07 23.06
CA ARG A 254 -4.68 17.01 21.93
C ARG A 254 -6.07 16.46 22.32
N ALA A 255 -6.11 15.42 23.15
CA ALA A 255 -7.34 14.77 23.60
C ALA A 255 -8.17 15.60 24.59
N THR A 256 -7.54 16.60 25.25
CA THR A 256 -8.16 17.51 26.21
C THR A 256 -8.47 18.91 25.60
N GLY A 257 -8.41 19.02 24.26
CA GLY A 257 -8.72 20.28 23.57
C GLY A 257 -7.57 21.29 23.51
N GLN A 258 -6.40 20.94 24.02
CA GLN A 258 -5.20 21.79 24.07
C GLN A 258 -4.24 21.54 22.89
N GLY A 259 -4.76 21.11 21.73
CA GLY A 259 -3.93 20.77 20.55
C GLY A 259 -3.05 21.93 20.07
N GLY A 260 -3.48 23.18 20.28
CA GLY A 260 -2.67 24.37 19.99
C GLY A 260 -1.40 24.43 20.83
N VAL A 261 -1.48 24.08 22.11
CA VAL A 261 -0.31 24.01 23.02
C VAL A 261 0.64 22.90 22.57
N ALA A 262 0.12 21.73 22.22
CA ALA A 262 0.93 20.63 21.70
C ALA A 262 1.72 21.05 20.45
N ARG A 263 1.09 21.76 19.50
CA ARG A 263 1.76 22.28 18.31
C ARG A 263 2.86 23.30 18.63
N GLN A 264 2.62 24.20 19.59
CA GLN A 264 3.65 25.15 20.03
C GLN A 264 4.87 24.45 20.64
N ILE A 265 4.67 23.39 21.40
CA ILE A 265 5.76 22.59 21.96
C ILE A 265 6.52 21.86 20.84
N LEU A 266 5.80 21.20 19.92
CA LEU A 266 6.40 20.39 18.87
C LEU A 266 7.13 21.20 17.80
N ARG A 267 6.85 22.50 17.61
CA ARG A 267 7.56 23.33 16.65
C ARG A 267 9.02 23.61 17.06
N PHE A 268 9.33 23.56 18.37
CA PHE A 268 10.68 23.80 18.89
C PHE A 268 11.48 22.50 19.06
N ASN A 269 12.80 22.60 19.02
CA ASN A 269 13.66 21.46 19.24
C ASN A 269 13.61 21.08 20.73
N MET A 270 12.99 19.93 21.02
CA MET A 270 12.96 19.43 22.39
C MET A 270 14.14 18.49 22.61
N PRO A 271 14.93 18.70 23.65
CA PRO A 271 15.92 17.72 24.05
C PRO A 271 15.22 16.42 24.48
N MET A 272 15.77 15.30 24.02
CA MET A 272 15.29 13.96 24.40
C MET A 272 16.46 13.15 24.98
N ALA A 273 16.17 12.35 26.00
CA ALA A 273 17.18 11.48 26.63
C ALA A 273 17.53 10.27 25.74
N ALA A 274 16.65 9.90 24.82
CA ALA A 274 16.81 8.77 23.91
C ALA A 274 15.93 8.95 22.66
N TYR A 275 16.10 8.08 21.67
CA TYR A 275 15.16 7.98 20.54
C TYR A 275 13.89 7.21 20.96
N PRO A 276 12.72 7.51 20.35
CA PRO A 276 11.47 6.85 20.69
C PRO A 276 11.52 5.35 20.40
N ALA A 277 11.07 4.54 21.35
CA ALA A 277 11.00 3.09 21.17
C ALA A 277 9.95 2.67 20.12
N SER A 278 8.99 3.55 19.80
CA SER A 278 8.05 3.37 18.69
C SER A 278 8.13 4.56 17.72
N PRO A 279 9.03 4.51 16.70
CA PRO A 279 9.12 5.54 15.67
C PRO A 279 7.79 5.74 14.93
N GLU A 280 7.01 4.69 14.73
CA GLU A 280 5.69 4.78 14.10
C GLU A 280 4.77 5.75 14.85
N ILE A 281 4.59 5.53 16.16
CA ILE A 281 3.69 6.37 16.99
C ILE A 281 4.22 7.81 17.07
N TRP A 282 5.55 7.96 17.16
CA TRP A 282 6.20 9.26 17.18
C TRP A 282 5.94 10.04 15.88
N LEU A 283 6.18 9.42 14.72
CA LEU A 283 5.93 10.05 13.42
C LEU A 283 4.45 10.35 13.21
N GLN A 284 3.54 9.48 13.64
CA GLN A 284 2.10 9.73 13.59
C GLN A 284 1.68 10.93 14.43
N MET A 285 2.27 11.12 15.62
CA MET A 285 2.04 12.30 16.47
C MET A 285 2.47 13.58 15.76
N LEU A 286 3.67 13.59 15.17
CA LEU A 286 4.17 14.73 14.39
C LEU A 286 3.26 15.01 13.18
N LEU A 287 2.89 13.97 12.43
CA LEU A 287 2.07 14.09 11.22
C LEU A 287 0.70 14.70 11.52
N LEU A 288 -0.01 14.18 12.52
CA LEU A 288 -1.31 14.71 12.89
C LEU A 288 -1.22 16.17 13.36
N SER A 289 -0.17 16.52 14.12
CA SER A 289 0.03 17.89 14.59
C SER A 289 0.38 18.85 13.46
N ALA A 290 1.21 18.43 12.50
CA ALA A 290 1.56 19.21 11.32
C ALA A 290 0.35 19.40 10.38
N GLN A 291 -0.45 18.35 10.19
CA GLN A 291 -1.67 18.41 9.39
C GLN A 291 -2.71 19.37 10.00
N ASP A 292 -2.88 19.34 11.32
CA ASP A 292 -3.77 20.29 11.99
C ASP A 292 -3.27 21.75 11.84
N ALA A 293 -1.96 21.99 11.95
CA ALA A 293 -1.37 23.29 11.70
C ALA A 293 -1.60 23.76 10.24
N ALA A 294 -1.39 22.87 9.27
CA ALA A 294 -1.65 23.16 7.86
C ALA A 294 -3.12 23.47 7.56
N LYS A 295 -4.04 22.71 8.19
CA LYS A 295 -5.48 22.91 8.08
C LYS A 295 -5.90 24.28 8.62
N ASP A 296 -5.26 24.74 9.69
CA ASP A 296 -5.51 26.06 10.29
C ASP A 296 -4.75 27.18 9.55
N GLY A 297 -4.06 26.89 8.44
CA GLY A 297 -3.30 27.88 7.66
C GLY A 297 -1.95 28.27 8.28
N GLN A 298 -1.52 27.59 9.35
CA GLN A 298 -0.27 27.88 10.08
C GLN A 298 0.91 27.19 9.39
N TRP A 299 1.22 27.58 8.15
CA TRP A 299 2.16 26.84 7.28
C TRP A 299 3.57 26.76 7.81
N GLN A 300 4.08 27.84 8.46
CA GLN A 300 5.40 27.80 9.10
C GLN A 300 5.44 26.76 10.23
N MET A 301 4.40 26.73 11.07
CA MET A 301 4.28 25.73 12.15
C MET A 301 4.14 24.30 11.59
N ALA A 302 3.38 24.13 10.52
CA ALA A 302 3.28 22.85 9.83
C ALA A 302 4.65 22.36 9.33
N TYR A 303 5.44 23.24 8.72
CA TYR A 303 6.79 22.95 8.29
C TYR A 303 7.71 22.63 9.48
N ASP A 304 7.71 23.48 10.51
CA ASP A 304 8.55 23.33 11.69
C ASP A 304 8.35 21.96 12.36
N ILE A 305 7.10 21.51 12.46
CA ILE A 305 6.76 20.21 13.05
C ILE A 305 7.10 19.06 12.09
N ALA A 306 6.68 19.17 10.82
CA ALA A 306 6.86 18.09 9.85
C ALA A 306 8.33 17.82 9.50
N SER A 307 9.19 18.82 9.56
CA SER A 307 10.64 18.66 9.30
C SER A 307 11.40 17.93 10.42
N ARG A 308 10.77 17.64 11.57
CA ARG A 308 11.42 16.97 12.73
C ARG A 308 11.52 15.46 12.61
N ILE A 309 11.34 14.92 11.45
CA ILE A 309 11.44 13.48 11.15
C ILE A 309 12.73 12.83 11.68
N GLY A 310 13.86 13.56 11.70
CA GLY A 310 15.13 13.09 12.23
C GLY A 310 15.10 12.74 13.73
N THR A 311 14.10 13.23 14.48
CA THR A 311 13.94 12.91 15.91
C THR A 311 13.42 11.50 16.16
N ALA A 312 12.93 10.82 15.13
CA ALA A 312 12.40 9.45 15.24
C ALA A 312 13.49 8.38 15.27
N TYR A 313 14.70 8.67 14.78
CA TYR A 313 15.74 7.67 14.54
C TYR A 313 17.11 8.12 14.93
N VAL A 314 17.96 7.15 15.27
CA VAL A 314 19.40 7.36 15.39
C VAL A 314 19.95 7.83 14.03
N PRO A 315 20.85 8.82 13.99
CA PRO A 315 21.49 9.26 12.75
C PRO A 315 22.11 8.10 11.97
N GLY A 316 21.91 8.11 10.65
CA GLY A 316 22.34 7.00 9.77
C GLY A 316 21.36 5.85 9.63
N THR A 317 20.21 5.89 10.32
CA THR A 317 19.16 4.85 10.11
C THR A 317 18.66 4.85 8.67
N ALA A 318 18.72 3.69 8.02
CA ALA A 318 18.16 3.48 6.69
C ALA A 318 16.62 3.41 6.75
N VAL A 319 15.95 4.57 6.69
CA VAL A 319 14.48 4.66 6.79
C VAL A 319 13.78 3.81 5.74
N ARG A 320 14.37 3.68 4.55
CA ARG A 320 13.86 2.83 3.46
C ARG A 320 13.63 1.37 3.89
N GLU A 321 14.43 0.86 4.84
CA GLU A 321 14.34 -0.54 5.31
C GLU A 321 13.40 -0.70 6.52
N ARG A 322 12.84 0.39 7.01
CA ARG A 322 11.89 0.35 8.14
C ARG A 322 10.52 -0.21 7.71
N PRO A 323 9.69 -0.66 8.66
CA PRO A 323 8.32 -1.12 8.40
C PRO A 323 7.50 -0.14 7.58
N PHE A 324 6.51 -0.64 6.84
CA PHE A 324 5.68 0.18 5.94
C PHE A 324 5.03 1.37 6.66
N ALA A 325 4.43 1.15 7.85
CA ALA A 325 3.74 2.21 8.58
C ALA A 325 4.67 3.36 9.01
N GLU A 326 5.93 3.05 9.38
CA GLU A 326 6.93 4.07 9.69
C GLU A 326 7.31 4.87 8.45
N ARG A 327 7.58 4.17 7.32
CA ARG A 327 7.93 4.82 6.05
C ARG A 327 6.80 5.68 5.50
N ASP A 328 5.55 5.23 5.63
CA ASP A 328 4.37 5.94 5.19
C ASP A 328 4.22 7.27 5.95
N ALA A 329 4.25 7.24 7.27
CA ALA A 329 4.21 8.45 8.09
C ALA A 329 5.41 9.39 7.83
N TYR A 330 6.60 8.83 7.61
CA TYR A 330 7.80 9.60 7.27
C TYR A 330 7.66 10.30 5.91
N THR A 331 7.19 9.59 4.90
CA THR A 331 6.98 10.17 3.56
C THR A 331 5.87 11.20 3.56
N ASP A 332 4.79 10.99 4.31
CA ASP A 332 3.73 11.99 4.45
C ASP A 332 4.23 13.28 5.12
N LEU A 333 5.04 13.17 6.18
CA LEU A 333 5.67 14.33 6.83
C LEU A 333 6.60 15.09 5.90
N THR A 334 7.50 14.38 5.22
CA THR A 334 8.45 15.02 4.30
C THR A 334 7.75 15.68 3.11
N TRP A 335 6.70 15.05 2.58
CA TRP A 335 5.87 15.65 1.52
C TRP A 335 5.14 16.90 1.99
N LEU A 336 4.53 16.86 3.19
CA LEU A 336 3.86 18.02 3.78
C LEU A 336 4.83 19.19 4.00
N ALA A 337 6.00 18.90 4.59
CA ALA A 337 7.03 19.92 4.81
C ALA A 337 7.52 20.52 3.48
N ALA A 338 7.82 19.68 2.48
CA ALA A 338 8.30 20.11 1.18
C ALA A 338 7.28 20.99 0.45
N THR A 339 6.02 20.58 0.41
CA THR A 339 4.97 21.35 -0.26
C THR A 339 4.61 22.63 0.49
N ALA A 340 4.65 22.64 1.82
CA ALA A 340 4.50 23.86 2.61
C ALA A 340 5.65 24.85 2.32
N ALA A 341 6.90 24.39 2.33
CA ALA A 341 8.08 25.20 2.04
C ALA A 341 8.03 25.80 0.62
N LEU A 342 7.71 24.97 -0.40
CA LEU A 342 7.70 25.41 -1.79
C LEU A 342 6.54 26.38 -2.09
N ASN A 343 5.32 25.99 -1.70
CA ASN A 343 4.10 26.64 -2.20
C ASN A 343 3.55 27.72 -1.27
N ARG A 344 4.00 27.79 -0.01
CA ARG A 344 3.43 28.68 1.02
C ARG A 344 4.47 29.58 1.69
N LEU A 345 5.70 29.08 1.83
CA LEU A 345 6.75 29.81 2.57
C LEU A 345 7.80 30.44 1.65
N ASN A 346 7.71 30.21 0.34
CA ASN A 346 8.72 30.63 -0.63
C ASN A 346 10.17 30.24 -0.23
N ALA A 347 10.30 29.00 0.24
CA ALA A 347 11.56 28.43 0.75
C ALA A 347 11.99 27.20 -0.09
N PRO A 348 12.35 27.40 -1.38
CA PRO A 348 12.58 26.30 -2.30
C PRO A 348 13.78 25.41 -1.93
N ALA A 349 14.84 25.96 -1.31
CA ALA A 349 15.97 25.17 -0.84
C ALA A 349 15.55 24.19 0.28
N GLN A 350 14.71 24.62 1.20
CA GLN A 350 14.16 23.77 2.24
C GLN A 350 13.22 22.69 1.65
N ALA A 351 12.43 23.08 0.65
CA ALA A 351 11.56 22.12 -0.07
C ALA A 351 12.38 21.03 -0.76
N ALA A 352 13.47 21.39 -1.43
CA ALA A 352 14.37 20.44 -2.10
C ALA A 352 14.95 19.41 -1.12
N ALA A 353 15.39 19.85 0.06
CA ALA A 353 15.87 18.96 1.10
C ALA A 353 14.79 17.95 1.55
N MET A 354 13.56 18.41 1.77
CA MET A 354 12.46 17.53 2.19
C MET A 354 12.01 16.56 1.10
N PHE A 355 11.96 16.99 -0.18
CA PHE A 355 11.68 16.09 -1.29
C PHE A 355 12.77 15.01 -1.48
N THR A 356 14.04 15.37 -1.23
CA THR A 356 15.16 14.43 -1.24
C THR A 356 14.98 13.35 -0.16
N LEU A 357 14.61 13.76 1.05
CA LEU A 357 14.32 12.81 2.15
C LEU A 357 13.13 11.92 1.84
N TYR A 358 12.07 12.46 1.22
CA TYR A 358 10.92 11.70 0.72
C TYR A 358 11.35 10.61 -0.27
N ALA A 359 12.16 10.95 -1.27
CA ALA A 359 12.64 10.00 -2.27
C ALA A 359 13.48 8.88 -1.67
N ASN A 360 14.41 9.24 -0.77
CA ASN A 360 15.32 8.28 -0.14
C ASN A 360 14.62 7.30 0.81
N ALA A 361 13.54 7.73 1.46
CA ALA A 361 12.76 6.86 2.35
C ALA A 361 11.85 5.88 1.62
N ALA A 362 11.56 6.10 0.35
CA ALA A 362 10.62 5.32 -0.44
C ALA A 362 11.22 4.00 -0.94
N LYS A 363 10.43 2.91 -0.94
CA LYS A 363 10.75 1.64 -1.64
C LYS A 363 10.17 1.61 -3.05
N SER A 364 8.98 2.20 -3.27
CA SER A 364 8.35 2.14 -4.57
C SER A 364 9.03 3.03 -5.59
N PRO A 365 9.33 2.55 -6.81
CA PRO A 365 9.88 3.35 -7.90
C PRO A 365 9.08 4.63 -8.18
N GLN A 366 7.74 4.55 -8.11
CA GLN A 366 6.86 5.70 -8.29
C GLN A 366 7.13 6.82 -7.27
N THR A 367 7.22 6.46 -5.99
CA THR A 367 7.45 7.44 -4.92
C THR A 367 8.85 8.02 -4.99
N GLN A 368 9.86 7.20 -5.35
CA GLN A 368 11.23 7.67 -5.56
C GLN A 368 11.30 8.67 -6.72
N ALA A 369 10.79 8.29 -7.89
CA ALA A 369 10.77 9.15 -9.07
C ALA A 369 10.07 10.49 -8.78
N ARG A 370 8.93 10.45 -8.09
CA ARG A 370 8.18 11.64 -7.68
C ARG A 370 9.01 12.55 -6.79
N GLY A 371 9.64 12.00 -5.76
CA GLY A 371 10.45 12.78 -4.83
C GLY A 371 11.64 13.44 -5.51
N TRP A 372 12.38 12.69 -6.32
CA TRP A 372 13.54 13.23 -7.06
C TRP A 372 13.12 14.29 -8.08
N TYR A 373 12.03 14.09 -8.82
CA TYR A 373 11.54 15.08 -9.78
C TYR A 373 11.16 16.41 -9.09
N TRP A 374 10.41 16.34 -7.99
CA TRP A 374 10.02 17.54 -7.24
C TRP A 374 11.21 18.18 -6.51
N ALA A 375 12.21 17.42 -6.08
CA ALA A 375 13.47 17.95 -5.59
C ALA A 375 14.20 18.77 -6.68
N GLY A 376 14.26 18.23 -7.90
CA GLY A 376 14.82 18.94 -9.06
C GLY A 376 14.10 20.26 -9.35
N ARG A 377 12.75 20.26 -9.36
CA ARG A 377 11.97 21.50 -9.52
C ARG A 377 12.25 22.52 -8.41
N ALA A 378 12.34 22.06 -7.18
CA ALA A 378 12.63 22.92 -6.03
C ALA A 378 14.06 23.48 -6.09
N HIS A 379 15.06 22.69 -6.52
CA HIS A 379 16.42 23.18 -6.74
C HIS A 379 16.50 24.23 -7.84
N LEU A 380 15.75 24.07 -8.95
CA LEU A 380 15.67 25.12 -9.98
C LEU A 380 15.07 26.40 -9.42
N SER A 381 14.01 26.31 -8.63
CA SER A 381 13.39 27.47 -7.98
C SER A 381 14.34 28.14 -6.97
N ALA A 382 15.29 27.39 -6.41
CA ALA A 382 16.34 27.90 -5.51
C ALA A 382 17.57 28.42 -6.25
N GLY A 383 17.61 28.41 -7.60
CA GLY A 383 18.77 28.84 -8.41
C GLY A 383 19.92 27.82 -8.46
N ASN A 384 19.71 26.58 -8.00
CA ASN A 384 20.76 25.56 -7.95
C ASN A 384 20.59 24.57 -9.11
N ALA A 385 21.05 24.93 -10.30
CA ALA A 385 20.93 24.17 -11.53
C ALA A 385 21.62 22.79 -11.47
N ALA A 386 22.85 22.73 -10.90
CA ALA A 386 23.60 21.48 -10.82
C ALA A 386 22.91 20.43 -9.92
N ALA A 387 22.39 20.84 -8.75
CA ALA A 387 21.62 19.94 -7.89
C ALA A 387 20.27 19.53 -8.51
N ALA A 388 19.67 20.41 -9.30
CA ALA A 388 18.45 20.10 -10.04
C ALA A 388 18.69 19.03 -11.10
N GLU A 389 19.77 19.16 -11.89
CA GLU A 389 20.17 18.16 -12.88
C GLU A 389 20.40 16.79 -12.24
N GLN A 390 21.17 16.75 -11.15
CA GLN A 390 21.40 15.50 -10.41
C GLN A 390 20.11 14.87 -9.89
N ALA A 391 19.17 15.67 -9.42
CA ALA A 391 17.88 15.18 -8.95
C ALA A 391 17.04 14.64 -10.12
N PHE A 392 17.02 15.30 -11.28
CA PHE A 392 16.36 14.77 -12.47
C PHE A 392 17.02 13.49 -12.99
N GLU A 393 18.36 13.39 -12.94
CA GLU A 393 19.06 12.13 -13.27
C GLU A 393 18.61 10.98 -12.37
N ASN A 394 18.47 11.22 -11.05
CA ASN A 394 17.97 10.22 -10.13
C ASN A 394 16.51 9.83 -10.40
N ALA A 395 15.66 10.77 -10.82
CA ALA A 395 14.29 10.49 -11.22
C ALA A 395 14.23 9.72 -12.54
N ALA A 396 15.03 10.07 -13.54
CA ALA A 396 15.05 9.50 -14.87
C ALA A 396 15.43 8.00 -14.91
N ARG A 397 16.10 7.50 -13.86
CA ARG A 397 16.35 6.05 -13.69
C ARG A 397 15.07 5.21 -13.65
N PHE A 398 13.93 5.84 -13.36
CA PHE A 398 12.62 5.21 -13.32
C PHE A 398 11.82 5.53 -14.58
N SER A 399 12.34 5.14 -15.74
CA SER A 399 11.84 5.50 -17.07
C SER A 399 10.42 5.02 -17.37
N ASP A 400 9.92 4.02 -16.66
CA ASP A 400 8.54 3.54 -16.72
C ASP A 400 7.58 4.29 -15.77
N GLN A 401 8.09 5.28 -15.01
CA GLN A 401 7.28 6.05 -14.07
C GLN A 401 7.05 7.48 -14.58
N PHE A 402 5.86 8.02 -14.31
CA PHE A 402 5.42 9.36 -14.73
C PHE A 402 6.48 10.45 -14.49
N HIS A 403 6.97 10.56 -13.28
CA HIS A 403 7.97 11.57 -12.93
C HIS A 403 9.37 11.25 -13.46
N GLY A 404 9.68 9.97 -13.70
CA GLY A 404 10.92 9.57 -14.37
C GLY A 404 10.93 9.94 -15.83
N GLN A 405 9.80 9.77 -16.52
CA GLN A 405 9.62 10.19 -17.91
C GLN A 405 9.73 11.71 -18.05
N LEU A 406 9.06 12.49 -17.18
CA LEU A 406 9.21 13.94 -17.14
C LEU A 406 10.65 14.39 -16.91
N ALA A 407 11.37 13.70 -16.02
CA ALA A 407 12.77 14.00 -15.76
C ALA A 407 13.66 13.71 -16.96
N SER A 408 13.45 12.59 -17.66
CA SER A 408 14.16 12.27 -18.92
C SER A 408 13.94 13.34 -19.98
N GLU A 409 12.71 13.78 -20.17
CA GLU A 409 12.37 14.84 -21.11
C GLU A 409 13.02 16.18 -20.76
N ARG A 410 13.10 16.53 -19.45
CA ARG A 410 13.83 17.72 -18.98
C ARG A 410 15.32 17.67 -19.26
N LEU A 411 15.90 16.48 -19.23
CA LEU A 411 17.29 16.22 -19.57
C LEU A 411 17.52 16.13 -21.10
N GLY A 412 16.49 16.39 -21.90
CA GLY A 412 16.57 16.41 -23.37
C GLY A 412 16.67 15.04 -24.01
N ARG A 413 16.23 13.98 -23.32
CA ARG A 413 16.28 12.60 -23.82
C ARG A 413 14.95 11.86 -23.68
N LEU A 414 14.74 10.86 -24.54
CA LEU A 414 13.59 9.96 -24.42
C LEU A 414 13.71 9.09 -23.15
N PRO A 415 12.56 8.73 -22.53
CA PRO A 415 12.56 7.71 -21.49
C PRO A 415 13.11 6.38 -22.05
N ASP A 416 14.15 5.85 -21.43
CA ASP A 416 14.72 4.58 -21.82
C ASP A 416 13.91 3.42 -21.24
N VAL A 417 12.91 2.96 -21.98
CA VAL A 417 12.05 1.82 -21.61
C VAL A 417 12.42 0.52 -22.31
N THR A 418 13.43 0.55 -23.19
CA THR A 418 13.81 -0.59 -24.05
C THR A 418 15.05 -1.32 -23.54
N HIS A 419 15.78 -0.76 -22.58
CA HIS A 419 17.11 -1.24 -22.11
C HIS A 419 17.08 -2.56 -21.31
N ASP A 420 15.93 -3.21 -21.22
CA ASP A 420 15.67 -4.26 -20.24
C ASP A 420 15.72 -5.69 -20.84
N ALA A 421 16.28 -5.87 -22.03
CA ALA A 421 16.40 -7.18 -22.65
C ALA A 421 17.74 -7.86 -22.24
N ILE A 422 17.78 -8.46 -21.06
CA ILE A 422 18.85 -9.40 -20.72
C ILE A 422 18.41 -10.81 -21.14
N ASP A 423 19.14 -11.38 -22.06
CA ASP A 423 19.00 -12.80 -22.42
C ASP A 423 19.76 -13.63 -21.38
N VAL A 424 19.05 -14.05 -20.34
CA VAL A 424 19.60 -14.93 -19.30
C VAL A 424 19.40 -16.37 -19.76
N PRO A 425 20.48 -17.13 -20.00
CA PRO A 425 20.35 -18.53 -20.35
C PRO A 425 19.80 -19.34 -19.18
N ILE A 426 18.68 -20.04 -19.42
CA ILE A 426 18.03 -20.89 -18.43
C ILE A 426 18.46 -22.34 -18.67
N THR A 427 19.11 -22.94 -17.68
CA THR A 427 19.51 -24.33 -17.75
C THR A 427 18.29 -25.27 -17.61
N PRO A 428 18.36 -26.49 -18.19
CA PRO A 428 17.32 -27.50 -17.99
C PRO A 428 17.08 -27.85 -16.52
N GLN A 429 18.11 -27.76 -15.68
CA GLN A 429 18.01 -28.01 -14.24
C GLN A 429 17.22 -26.92 -13.51
N GLU A 430 17.48 -25.64 -13.79
CA GLU A 430 16.73 -24.51 -13.22
C GLU A 430 15.26 -24.60 -13.62
N ARG A 431 14.96 -24.85 -14.88
CA ARG A 431 13.60 -25.05 -15.39
C ARG A 431 12.91 -26.22 -14.68
N SER A 432 13.58 -27.36 -14.57
CA SER A 432 13.03 -28.53 -13.87
C SER A 432 12.79 -28.23 -12.39
N LYS A 433 13.73 -27.60 -11.70
CA LYS A 433 13.59 -27.20 -10.29
C LYS A 433 12.40 -26.28 -10.09
N PHE A 434 12.24 -25.26 -10.95
CA PHE A 434 11.14 -24.31 -10.89
C PHE A 434 9.78 -24.98 -11.12
N LEU A 435 9.64 -25.79 -12.18
CA LEU A 435 8.40 -26.48 -12.53
C LEU A 435 7.99 -27.54 -11.48
N ASN A 436 8.95 -28.09 -10.75
CA ASN A 436 8.71 -29.07 -9.69
C ASN A 436 8.31 -28.46 -8.33
N ARG A 437 8.35 -27.13 -8.17
CA ARG A 437 7.83 -26.47 -6.97
C ARG A 437 6.34 -26.81 -6.78
N SER A 438 5.96 -27.16 -5.54
CA SER A 438 4.57 -27.55 -5.25
C SER A 438 3.56 -26.45 -5.60
N VAL A 439 3.93 -25.18 -5.38
CA VAL A 439 3.10 -24.01 -5.73
C VAL A 439 2.89 -23.90 -7.25
N VAL A 440 3.91 -24.20 -8.07
CA VAL A 440 3.81 -24.17 -9.55
C VAL A 440 2.93 -25.31 -10.05
N ARG A 441 3.11 -26.53 -9.52
CA ARG A 441 2.27 -27.68 -9.88
C ARG A 441 0.80 -27.44 -9.53
N ALA A 442 0.54 -26.86 -8.35
CA ALA A 442 -0.83 -26.50 -7.94
C ALA A 442 -1.45 -25.45 -8.87
N MET A 443 -0.67 -24.43 -9.26
CA MET A 443 -1.11 -23.41 -10.23
C MET A 443 -1.50 -24.02 -11.57
N LEU A 444 -0.67 -24.94 -12.10
CA LEU A 444 -0.94 -25.64 -13.37
C LEU A 444 -2.19 -26.54 -13.27
N ALA A 445 -2.39 -27.23 -12.14
CA ALA A 445 -3.56 -28.06 -11.90
C ALA A 445 -4.85 -27.21 -11.88
N LEU A 446 -4.82 -26.06 -11.21
CA LEU A 446 -5.94 -25.11 -11.18
C LEU A 446 -6.27 -24.56 -12.58
N GLY A 447 -5.24 -24.28 -13.39
CA GLY A 447 -5.42 -23.85 -14.77
C GLY A 447 -6.10 -24.92 -15.64
N ARG A 448 -5.65 -26.19 -15.55
CA ARG A 448 -6.30 -27.32 -16.26
C ARG A 448 -7.76 -27.50 -15.83
N ALA A 449 -8.06 -27.24 -14.57
CA ALA A 449 -9.42 -27.29 -14.06
C ALA A 449 -10.28 -26.07 -14.42
N GLY A 450 -9.71 -25.03 -15.01
CA GLY A 450 -10.41 -23.77 -15.31
C GLY A 450 -10.72 -22.91 -14.07
N ASN A 451 -10.07 -23.16 -12.94
CA ASN A 451 -10.27 -22.40 -11.70
C ASN A 451 -9.38 -21.15 -11.70
N TRP A 452 -9.78 -20.17 -12.50
CA TRP A 452 -9.04 -18.92 -12.73
C TRP A 452 -8.81 -18.08 -11.47
N ASN A 453 -9.77 -18.03 -10.57
CA ASN A 453 -9.71 -17.21 -9.37
C ASN A 453 -8.62 -17.73 -8.42
N GLU A 454 -8.61 -19.02 -8.15
CA GLU A 454 -7.58 -19.62 -7.30
C GLU A 454 -6.22 -19.64 -7.99
N GLN A 455 -6.17 -19.96 -9.29
CA GLN A 455 -4.94 -19.87 -10.08
C GLN A 455 -4.24 -18.51 -9.93
N SER A 456 -5.00 -17.40 -9.95
CA SER A 456 -4.46 -16.05 -9.76
C SER A 456 -3.78 -15.86 -8.40
N LEU A 457 -4.27 -16.49 -7.34
CA LEU A 457 -3.62 -16.46 -6.02
C LEU A 457 -2.25 -17.15 -6.04
N PHE A 458 -2.18 -18.32 -6.71
CA PHE A 458 -0.92 -19.07 -6.83
C PHE A 458 0.12 -18.35 -7.67
N VAL A 459 -0.28 -17.75 -8.80
CA VAL A 459 0.67 -16.95 -9.60
C VAL A 459 1.17 -15.75 -8.82
N ARG A 460 0.31 -15.11 -8.02
CA ARG A 460 0.73 -14.02 -7.14
C ARG A 460 1.79 -14.48 -6.12
N SER A 461 1.62 -15.66 -5.54
CA SER A 461 2.60 -16.24 -4.63
C SER A 461 3.91 -16.59 -5.35
N ILE A 462 3.85 -17.19 -6.54
CA ILE A 462 5.02 -17.47 -7.36
C ILE A 462 5.78 -16.17 -7.68
N ALA A 463 5.08 -15.14 -8.17
CA ALA A 463 5.68 -13.86 -8.51
C ALA A 463 6.31 -13.14 -7.30
N ASN A 464 5.73 -13.29 -6.11
CA ASN A 464 6.30 -12.71 -4.88
C ASN A 464 7.54 -13.46 -4.40
N ALA A 465 7.66 -14.74 -4.72
CA ALA A 465 8.78 -15.59 -4.31
C ALA A 465 9.93 -15.63 -5.32
N VAL A 466 9.76 -15.02 -6.51
CA VAL A 466 10.81 -14.88 -7.52
C VAL A 466 11.94 -14.00 -7.00
N SER A 467 13.17 -14.49 -7.09
CA SER A 467 14.36 -13.83 -6.54
C SER A 467 15.51 -13.68 -7.53
N THR A 468 15.41 -14.32 -8.72
CA THR A 468 16.44 -14.27 -9.76
C THR A 468 15.82 -13.96 -11.12
N ASP A 469 16.63 -13.46 -12.06
CA ASP A 469 16.20 -13.20 -13.44
C ASP A 469 15.69 -14.47 -14.14
N ALA A 470 16.35 -15.62 -13.92
CA ALA A 470 15.92 -16.91 -14.46
C ALA A 470 14.52 -17.32 -13.96
N GLU A 471 14.28 -17.20 -12.65
CA GLU A 471 12.95 -17.48 -12.07
C GLU A 471 11.88 -16.51 -12.58
N HIS A 472 12.24 -15.22 -12.78
CA HIS A 472 11.35 -14.24 -13.37
C HIS A 472 10.92 -14.62 -14.80
N ILE A 473 11.88 -14.97 -15.65
CA ILE A 473 11.62 -15.40 -17.03
C ILE A 473 10.72 -16.64 -17.03
N LEU A 474 11.01 -17.63 -16.20
CA LEU A 474 10.19 -18.84 -16.08
C LEU A 474 8.77 -18.56 -15.60
N ALA A 475 8.60 -17.64 -14.65
CA ALA A 475 7.28 -17.21 -14.19
C ALA A 475 6.50 -16.47 -15.29
N ALA A 476 7.18 -15.64 -16.10
CA ALA A 476 6.59 -14.94 -17.24
C ALA A 476 6.18 -15.90 -18.37
N GLU A 477 7.03 -16.89 -18.71
CA GLU A 477 6.69 -17.95 -19.64
C GLU A 477 5.45 -18.73 -19.18
N LEU A 478 5.39 -19.07 -17.89
CA LEU A 478 4.27 -19.79 -17.30
C LEU A 478 2.96 -19.01 -17.39
N ALA A 479 2.98 -17.71 -17.11
CA ALA A 479 1.82 -16.83 -17.25
C ALA A 479 1.36 -16.70 -18.72
N THR A 480 2.31 -16.63 -19.64
CA THR A 480 2.03 -16.57 -21.09
C THR A 480 1.40 -17.88 -21.59
N GLN A 481 1.97 -19.04 -21.21
CA GLN A 481 1.43 -20.36 -21.55
C GLN A 481 0.03 -20.60 -20.97
N ALA A 482 -0.26 -20.00 -19.81
CA ALA A 482 -1.59 -20.03 -19.21
C ALA A 482 -2.63 -19.14 -19.93
N GLY A 483 -2.22 -18.34 -20.94
CA GLY A 483 -3.10 -17.38 -21.63
C GLY A 483 -3.60 -16.27 -20.71
N ARG A 484 -2.77 -15.85 -19.72
CA ARG A 484 -3.13 -14.93 -18.65
C ARG A 484 -2.26 -13.65 -18.69
N PRO A 485 -2.58 -12.68 -19.57
CA PRO A 485 -1.82 -11.42 -19.65
C PRO A 485 -1.85 -10.60 -18.35
N ASP A 486 -2.90 -10.74 -17.54
CA ASP A 486 -2.99 -10.16 -16.19
C ASP A 486 -1.88 -10.67 -15.26
N LEU A 487 -1.52 -11.93 -15.39
CA LEU A 487 -0.45 -12.52 -14.60
C LEU A 487 0.94 -12.02 -15.03
N ASN A 488 1.13 -11.77 -16.33
CA ASN A 488 2.36 -11.15 -16.84
C ASN A 488 2.57 -9.74 -16.26
N VAL A 489 1.52 -8.93 -16.18
CA VAL A 489 1.61 -7.61 -15.51
C VAL A 489 2.06 -7.75 -14.07
N LEU A 490 1.53 -8.74 -13.34
CA LEU A 490 1.90 -8.98 -11.95
C LEU A 490 3.35 -9.45 -11.82
N VAL A 491 3.76 -10.43 -12.62
CA VAL A 491 5.13 -10.99 -12.61
C VAL A 491 6.16 -9.90 -12.93
N GLY A 492 5.94 -9.13 -14.01
CA GLY A 492 6.83 -8.05 -14.40
C GLY A 492 6.91 -6.93 -13.36
N ARG A 493 5.79 -6.56 -12.72
CA ARG A 493 5.80 -5.57 -11.65
C ARG A 493 6.61 -6.03 -10.42
N ASN A 494 6.49 -7.29 -10.04
CA ASN A 494 7.25 -7.83 -8.92
C ASN A 494 8.74 -7.93 -9.24
N ALA A 495 9.11 -8.36 -10.46
CA ALA A 495 10.49 -8.38 -10.93
C ALA A 495 11.12 -6.99 -10.84
N ARG A 496 10.43 -5.95 -11.35
CA ARG A 496 10.89 -4.57 -11.24
C ARG A 496 11.12 -4.15 -9.78
N ASN A 497 10.16 -4.44 -8.89
CA ASN A 497 10.26 -4.07 -7.48
C ASN A 497 11.42 -4.78 -6.76
N SER A 498 11.81 -5.95 -7.24
CA SER A 498 12.96 -6.75 -6.78
C SER A 498 14.27 -6.39 -7.48
N GLY A 499 14.25 -5.42 -8.42
CA GLY A 499 15.44 -5.01 -9.19
C GLY A 499 15.90 -6.05 -10.22
N LEU A 500 15.00 -6.93 -10.65
CA LEU A 500 15.27 -7.96 -11.66
C LEU A 500 15.13 -7.39 -13.07
N SER A 501 15.80 -8.01 -14.03
CA SER A 501 15.85 -7.61 -15.44
C SER A 501 14.68 -8.20 -16.25
N GLY A 502 14.46 -7.72 -17.47
CA GLY A 502 13.48 -8.27 -18.43
C GLY A 502 12.01 -7.98 -18.11
N TYR A 503 11.73 -7.11 -17.15
CA TYR A 503 10.36 -6.88 -16.67
C TYR A 503 9.49 -6.05 -17.61
N MET A 504 10.07 -5.16 -18.43
CA MET A 504 9.29 -4.24 -19.29
C MET A 504 8.41 -5.00 -20.28
N LYS A 505 9.01 -5.88 -21.07
CA LYS A 505 8.26 -6.69 -22.05
C LYS A 505 7.18 -7.53 -21.37
N THR A 506 7.48 -8.11 -20.22
CA THR A 506 6.53 -8.93 -19.44
C THR A 506 5.40 -8.08 -18.85
N ALA A 507 5.71 -6.91 -18.30
CA ALA A 507 4.75 -6.06 -17.60
C ALA A 507 3.78 -5.32 -18.53
N PHE A 508 4.03 -5.30 -19.86
CA PHE A 508 3.23 -4.58 -20.84
C PHE A 508 2.71 -5.51 -21.95
N PRO A 509 1.87 -6.50 -21.61
CA PRO A 509 1.29 -7.40 -22.58
C PRO A 509 0.39 -6.64 -23.55
N VAL A 510 0.21 -7.19 -24.76
CA VAL A 510 -0.65 -6.63 -25.81
C VAL A 510 -1.92 -7.45 -25.98
N ILE A 511 -3.00 -6.77 -26.34
CA ILE A 511 -4.30 -7.34 -26.67
C ILE A 511 -4.75 -6.89 -28.06
N GLU A 512 -5.69 -7.60 -28.67
CA GLU A 512 -6.31 -7.14 -29.90
C GLU A 512 -7.19 -5.91 -29.66
N VAL A 513 -7.00 -4.89 -30.50
CA VAL A 513 -7.82 -3.67 -30.53
C VAL A 513 -8.55 -3.63 -31.88
N PRO A 514 -9.87 -3.40 -31.87
CA PRO A 514 -10.63 -3.30 -33.15
C PRO A 514 -10.03 -2.25 -34.08
N PRO A 515 -10.04 -2.49 -35.40
CA PRO A 515 -9.39 -1.61 -36.39
C PRO A 515 -9.79 -0.14 -36.30
N GLU A 516 -11.05 0.15 -36.02
CA GLU A 516 -11.60 1.50 -35.88
C GLU A 516 -11.03 2.27 -34.68
N HIS A 517 -10.43 1.57 -33.71
CA HIS A 517 -9.83 2.13 -32.51
C HIS A 517 -8.29 2.13 -32.52
N MET A 518 -7.66 1.67 -33.60
CA MET A 518 -6.20 1.67 -33.76
C MET A 518 -5.52 3.03 -33.53
N PRO A 519 -6.12 4.18 -33.90
CA PRO A 519 -5.54 5.49 -33.56
C PRO A 519 -5.42 5.78 -32.06
N SER A 520 -6.08 4.99 -31.22
CA SER A 520 -6.01 5.09 -29.75
C SER A 520 -5.39 3.85 -29.10
N TRP A 521 -4.58 3.09 -29.85
CA TRP A 521 -4.09 1.77 -29.44
C TRP A 521 -3.34 1.81 -28.09
N SER A 522 -2.37 2.72 -27.93
CA SER A 522 -1.55 2.79 -26.72
C SER A 522 -2.36 3.21 -25.50
N ILE A 523 -3.26 4.19 -25.66
CA ILE A 523 -4.08 4.66 -24.53
C ILE A 523 -5.13 3.62 -24.10
N ILE A 524 -5.66 2.83 -25.03
CA ILE A 524 -6.57 1.71 -24.72
C ILE A 524 -5.85 0.66 -23.89
N HIS A 525 -4.63 0.28 -24.27
CA HIS A 525 -3.79 -0.63 -23.51
C HIS A 525 -3.47 -0.07 -22.12
N ALA A 526 -3.13 1.22 -22.04
CA ALA A 526 -2.81 1.89 -20.79
C ALA A 526 -4.00 1.91 -19.83
N ILE A 527 -5.21 2.17 -20.34
CA ILE A 527 -6.46 2.11 -19.56
C ILE A 527 -6.73 0.67 -19.12
N ALA A 528 -6.74 -0.31 -20.01
CA ALA A 528 -6.99 -1.71 -19.68
C ALA A 528 -5.98 -2.24 -18.64
N ARG A 529 -4.70 -1.86 -18.78
CA ARG A 529 -3.65 -2.19 -17.81
C ARG A 529 -3.92 -1.59 -16.42
N GLN A 530 -4.40 -0.35 -16.37
CA GLN A 530 -4.69 0.34 -15.12
C GLN A 530 -5.98 -0.16 -14.48
N GLU A 531 -7.02 -0.46 -15.26
CA GLU A 531 -8.34 -0.88 -14.80
C GLU A 531 -8.37 -2.31 -14.27
N SER A 532 -7.93 -3.26 -15.07
CA SER A 532 -8.04 -4.69 -14.77
C SER A 532 -6.71 -5.43 -14.73
N GLN A 533 -5.60 -4.78 -15.11
CA GLN A 533 -4.35 -5.45 -15.43
C GLN A 533 -4.54 -6.56 -16.50
N PHE A 534 -5.48 -6.38 -17.40
CA PHE A 534 -5.94 -7.34 -18.43
C PHE A 534 -6.67 -8.59 -17.88
N ASP A 535 -7.17 -8.56 -16.65
CA ASP A 535 -8.08 -9.61 -16.19
C ASP A 535 -9.48 -9.42 -16.82
N ARG A 536 -9.80 -10.25 -17.81
CA ARG A 536 -11.11 -10.22 -18.50
C ARG A 536 -12.30 -10.49 -17.58
N ALA A 537 -12.07 -11.21 -16.49
CA ALA A 537 -13.11 -11.57 -15.51
C ALA A 537 -13.22 -10.57 -14.35
N ALA A 538 -12.44 -9.48 -14.38
CA ALA A 538 -12.42 -8.51 -13.32
C ALA A 538 -13.82 -7.89 -13.09
N VAL A 539 -14.27 -7.91 -11.84
CA VAL A 539 -15.49 -7.25 -11.38
C VAL A 539 -15.16 -6.41 -10.15
N SER A 540 -15.39 -5.10 -10.23
CA SER A 540 -15.17 -4.21 -9.09
C SER A 540 -16.26 -4.36 -8.03
N ARG A 541 -16.02 -3.83 -6.82
CA ARG A 541 -17.03 -3.83 -5.74
C ARG A 541 -18.31 -3.09 -6.11
N VAL A 542 -18.22 -2.13 -7.02
CA VAL A 542 -19.36 -1.34 -7.49
C VAL A 542 -19.95 -1.87 -8.80
N GLY A 543 -19.46 -3.02 -9.28
CA GLY A 543 -20.02 -3.72 -10.43
C GLY A 543 -19.44 -3.30 -11.78
N ALA A 544 -18.33 -2.58 -11.84
CA ALA A 544 -17.61 -2.37 -13.10
C ALA A 544 -17.00 -3.70 -13.61
N ARG A 545 -17.01 -3.95 -14.93
CA ARG A 545 -16.71 -5.28 -15.51
C ARG A 545 -15.72 -5.23 -16.66
N GLY A 546 -14.92 -6.29 -16.75
CA GLY A 546 -14.07 -6.62 -17.88
C GLY A 546 -12.80 -5.78 -17.97
N LEU A 547 -12.13 -5.87 -19.12
CA LEU A 547 -10.78 -5.31 -19.33
C LEU A 547 -10.69 -3.81 -19.03
N MET A 548 -11.67 -3.03 -19.48
CA MET A 548 -11.72 -1.58 -19.32
C MET A 548 -12.67 -1.13 -18.20
N GLN A 549 -13.10 -2.06 -17.32
CA GLN A 549 -13.92 -1.81 -16.12
C GLN A 549 -15.13 -0.89 -16.36
N LEU A 550 -15.96 -1.28 -17.33
CA LEU A 550 -17.16 -0.51 -17.65
C LEU A 550 -18.29 -0.77 -16.65
N MET A 551 -18.86 0.32 -16.13
CA MET A 551 -20.14 0.23 -15.43
C MET A 551 -21.24 -0.20 -16.40
N PRO A 552 -22.15 -1.13 -16.02
CA PRO A 552 -23.25 -1.58 -16.88
C PRO A 552 -24.07 -0.44 -17.49
N ALA A 553 -24.33 0.61 -16.71
CA ALA A 553 -25.05 1.80 -17.20
C ALA A 553 -24.27 2.56 -18.28
N THR A 554 -22.95 2.73 -18.09
CA THR A 554 -22.07 3.38 -19.09
C THR A 554 -21.99 2.55 -20.36
N ALA A 555 -21.83 1.25 -20.23
CA ALA A 555 -21.80 0.32 -21.36
C ALA A 555 -23.11 0.36 -22.16
N ARG A 556 -24.26 0.32 -21.48
CA ARG A 556 -25.59 0.42 -22.12
C ARG A 556 -25.77 1.72 -22.89
N GLY A 557 -25.37 2.85 -22.30
CA GLY A 557 -25.44 4.16 -22.97
C GLY A 557 -24.44 4.35 -24.11
N THR A 558 -23.38 3.52 -24.17
CA THR A 558 -22.34 3.58 -25.20
C THR A 558 -22.60 2.62 -26.36
N ALA A 559 -23.23 1.48 -26.11
CA ALA A 559 -23.45 0.41 -27.12
C ALA A 559 -24.06 0.88 -28.44
N PRO A 560 -25.11 1.74 -28.47
CA PRO A 560 -25.65 2.22 -29.75
C PRO A 560 -24.63 3.01 -30.57
N ARG A 561 -23.73 3.76 -29.92
CA ARG A 561 -22.69 4.54 -30.64
C ARG A 561 -21.55 3.66 -31.16
N ALA A 562 -21.33 2.52 -30.53
CA ALA A 562 -20.38 1.50 -30.97
C ALA A 562 -21.00 0.56 -32.03
N GLY A 563 -22.25 0.77 -32.47
CA GLY A 563 -22.96 -0.12 -33.39
C GLY A 563 -23.26 -1.50 -32.76
N LEU A 564 -23.31 -1.60 -31.44
CA LEU A 564 -23.45 -2.86 -30.71
C LEU A 564 -24.78 -2.94 -29.94
N THR A 565 -25.35 -4.13 -29.88
CA THR A 565 -26.46 -4.41 -28.96
C THR A 565 -25.89 -4.63 -27.56
N TYR A 566 -26.46 -3.94 -26.55
CA TYR A 566 -26.03 -4.09 -25.17
C TYR A 566 -26.35 -5.48 -24.60
N SER A 567 -25.35 -6.11 -24.01
CA SER A 567 -25.49 -7.34 -23.22
C SER A 567 -24.53 -7.29 -22.03
N GLU A 568 -25.08 -7.42 -20.82
CA GLU A 568 -24.25 -7.39 -19.60
C GLU A 568 -23.32 -8.60 -19.49
N SER A 569 -23.78 -9.78 -19.88
CA SER A 569 -22.99 -11.02 -19.85
C SER A 569 -21.75 -10.94 -20.77
N ARG A 570 -21.83 -10.19 -21.87
CA ARG A 570 -20.75 -10.00 -22.82
C ARG A 570 -19.67 -9.00 -22.34
N LEU A 571 -19.88 -8.27 -21.24
CA LEU A 571 -18.88 -7.35 -20.71
C LEU A 571 -17.57 -8.03 -20.30
N ASN A 572 -17.57 -9.35 -20.11
CA ASN A 572 -16.35 -10.13 -19.88
C ASN A 572 -15.70 -10.65 -21.18
N GLU A 573 -16.31 -10.42 -22.36
CA GLU A 573 -15.72 -10.73 -23.65
C GLU A 573 -14.73 -9.59 -24.01
N PRO A 574 -13.43 -9.89 -24.25
CA PRO A 574 -12.41 -8.86 -24.49
C PRO A 574 -12.76 -7.89 -25.62
N ALA A 575 -13.07 -8.38 -26.82
CA ALA A 575 -13.37 -7.55 -27.97
C ALA A 575 -14.58 -6.64 -27.75
N TYR A 576 -15.65 -7.17 -27.15
CA TYR A 576 -16.85 -6.41 -26.83
C TYR A 576 -16.58 -5.31 -25.79
N ASN A 577 -15.84 -5.64 -24.74
CA ASN A 577 -15.50 -4.69 -23.67
C ASN A 577 -14.58 -3.56 -24.18
N ILE A 578 -13.58 -3.91 -25.01
CA ILE A 578 -12.66 -2.94 -25.62
C ILE A 578 -13.41 -2.00 -26.57
N ALA A 579 -14.27 -2.51 -27.45
CA ALA A 579 -15.05 -1.69 -28.37
C ALA A 579 -15.90 -0.65 -27.63
N LEU A 580 -16.59 -1.07 -26.57
CA LEU A 580 -17.37 -0.15 -25.73
C LEU A 580 -16.49 0.84 -24.96
N GLY A 581 -15.40 0.38 -24.32
CA GLY A 581 -14.49 1.21 -23.55
C GLY A 581 -13.78 2.26 -24.40
N ALA A 582 -13.31 1.86 -25.58
CA ALA A 582 -12.65 2.74 -26.54
C ALA A 582 -13.63 3.80 -27.09
N THR A 583 -14.88 3.40 -27.44
CA THR A 583 -15.93 4.33 -27.87
C THR A 583 -16.27 5.33 -26.76
N TYR A 584 -16.35 4.88 -25.51
CA TYR A 584 -16.58 5.78 -24.37
C TYR A 584 -15.43 6.76 -24.17
N PHE A 585 -14.19 6.29 -24.23
CA PHE A 585 -13.00 7.14 -24.12
C PHE A 585 -12.92 8.17 -25.27
N SER A 586 -13.17 7.76 -26.50
CA SER A 586 -13.24 8.66 -27.68
C SER A 586 -14.23 9.80 -27.46
N ARG A 587 -15.40 9.50 -26.89
CA ARG A 587 -16.39 10.52 -26.52
C ARG A 587 -15.86 11.52 -25.49
N LEU A 588 -15.12 11.03 -24.49
CA LEU A 588 -14.49 11.90 -23.50
C LEU A 588 -13.40 12.77 -24.12
N MET A 589 -12.58 12.23 -25.03
CA MET A 589 -11.60 13.01 -25.78
C MET A 589 -12.25 14.16 -26.55
N THR A 590 -13.35 13.89 -27.26
CA THR A 590 -14.13 14.92 -27.95
C THR A 590 -14.70 15.95 -26.99
N ALA A 591 -15.29 15.51 -25.86
CA ALA A 591 -15.90 16.40 -24.87
C ALA A 591 -14.90 17.35 -24.19
N TYR A 592 -13.63 16.93 -24.09
CA TYR A 592 -12.56 17.72 -23.48
C TYR A 592 -11.57 18.32 -24.48
N GLY A 593 -11.97 18.42 -25.78
CA GLY A 593 -11.17 19.10 -26.80
C GLY A 593 -9.80 18.45 -27.04
N GLY A 594 -9.71 17.13 -26.96
CA GLY A 594 -8.47 16.38 -27.20
C GLY A 594 -7.52 16.29 -26.01
N SER A 595 -7.91 16.81 -24.82
CA SER A 595 -7.06 16.72 -23.63
C SER A 595 -7.08 15.32 -23.03
N TYR A 596 -5.97 14.60 -23.16
CA TYR A 596 -5.81 13.29 -22.52
C TYR A 596 -5.94 13.36 -20.99
N VAL A 597 -5.37 14.37 -20.35
CA VAL A 597 -5.44 14.55 -18.90
C VAL A 597 -6.89 14.61 -18.40
N LEU A 598 -7.72 15.44 -19.05
CA LEU A 598 -9.11 15.62 -18.66
C LEU A 598 -9.96 14.39 -19.02
N ALA A 599 -9.72 13.79 -20.19
CA ALA A 599 -10.45 12.59 -20.63
C ALA A 599 -10.14 11.39 -19.72
N VAL A 600 -8.87 11.17 -19.36
CA VAL A 600 -8.45 10.10 -18.43
C VAL A 600 -9.01 10.35 -17.03
N ALA A 601 -8.95 11.59 -16.54
CA ALA A 601 -9.57 11.95 -15.26
C ALA A 601 -11.09 11.70 -15.26
N ALA A 602 -11.77 12.02 -16.37
CA ALA A 602 -13.20 11.81 -16.52
C ALA A 602 -13.59 10.34 -16.69
N TYR A 603 -12.73 9.54 -17.29
CA TYR A 603 -12.92 8.08 -17.36
C TYR A 603 -13.03 7.47 -15.98
N ASN A 604 -12.14 7.83 -15.06
CA ASN A 604 -12.10 7.32 -13.70
C ASN A 604 -13.14 7.98 -12.79
N ALA A 605 -13.16 9.33 -12.70
CA ALA A 605 -13.98 10.04 -11.73
C ALA A 605 -15.37 10.45 -12.26
N GLY A 606 -15.61 10.28 -13.53
CA GLY A 606 -16.80 10.77 -14.22
C GLY A 606 -16.72 12.25 -14.64
N PRO A 607 -17.37 12.63 -15.77
CA PRO A 607 -17.34 13.98 -16.32
C PRO A 607 -17.83 15.06 -15.34
N GLY A 608 -18.81 14.75 -14.49
CA GLY A 608 -19.37 15.69 -13.51
C GLY A 608 -18.33 16.20 -12.50
N ASN A 609 -17.44 15.32 -12.02
CA ASN A 609 -16.37 15.69 -11.13
C ASN A 609 -15.31 16.55 -11.83
N VAL A 610 -14.90 16.17 -13.04
CA VAL A 610 -13.90 16.92 -13.82
C VAL A 610 -14.43 18.32 -14.14
N ASN A 611 -15.69 18.46 -14.56
CA ASN A 611 -16.30 19.76 -14.81
C ASN A 611 -16.37 20.64 -13.55
N ARG A 612 -16.55 20.03 -12.36
CA ARG A 612 -16.46 20.75 -11.10
C ARG A 612 -15.03 21.22 -10.84
N TRP A 613 -14.03 20.36 -11.06
CA TRP A 613 -12.63 20.70 -10.85
C TRP A 613 -12.14 21.78 -11.82
N LEU A 614 -12.59 21.78 -13.07
CA LEU A 614 -12.32 22.89 -14.01
C LEU A 614 -12.80 24.23 -13.44
N ARG A 615 -13.96 24.28 -12.81
CA ARG A 615 -14.47 25.52 -12.18
C ARG A 615 -13.74 25.92 -10.90
N THR A 616 -13.25 24.96 -10.12
CA THR A 616 -12.68 25.22 -8.78
C THR A 616 -11.16 25.29 -8.77
N LEU A 617 -10.50 24.59 -9.69
CA LEU A 617 -9.03 24.54 -9.78
C LEU A 617 -8.47 25.31 -10.98
N GLY A 618 -9.34 25.81 -11.89
CA GLY A 618 -8.94 26.38 -13.17
C GLY A 618 -8.75 25.32 -14.27
N ASP A 619 -8.56 25.78 -15.50
CA ASP A 619 -8.40 24.91 -16.67
C ASP A 619 -6.91 24.65 -16.97
N PRO A 620 -6.44 23.40 -16.90
CA PRO A 620 -5.02 23.07 -17.15
C PRO A 620 -4.62 23.27 -18.62
N ARG A 621 -5.55 23.52 -19.53
CA ARG A 621 -5.28 23.81 -20.95
C ARG A 621 -4.92 25.29 -21.18
N GLN A 622 -5.20 26.17 -20.23
CA GLN A 622 -5.08 27.64 -20.38
C GLN A 622 -4.41 28.31 -19.18
N ASP A 623 -4.96 28.15 -17.97
CA ASP A 623 -4.74 29.05 -16.85
C ASP A 623 -3.77 28.50 -15.79
N ARG A 624 -3.38 27.21 -15.89
CA ARG A 624 -2.66 26.55 -14.83
C ARG A 624 -1.66 25.52 -15.38
N ASP A 625 -0.49 25.41 -14.72
CA ASP A 625 0.43 24.30 -14.98
C ASP A 625 -0.30 22.96 -14.78
N VAL A 626 -0.21 22.09 -15.79
CA VAL A 626 -0.96 20.82 -15.79
C VAL A 626 -0.50 19.86 -14.70
N LEU A 627 0.77 19.89 -14.29
CA LEU A 627 1.29 19.05 -13.22
C LEU A 627 0.73 19.52 -11.87
N ASP A 628 0.68 20.83 -11.64
CA ASP A 628 0.09 21.43 -10.44
C ASP A 628 -1.43 21.18 -10.39
N TRP A 629 -2.09 21.14 -11.57
CA TRP A 629 -3.50 20.78 -11.65
C TRP A 629 -3.74 19.31 -11.29
N ILE A 630 -2.92 18.38 -11.82
CA ILE A 630 -2.98 16.96 -11.49
C ILE A 630 -2.77 16.75 -9.97
N GLU A 631 -1.76 17.41 -9.38
CA GLU A 631 -1.48 17.31 -7.94
C GLU A 631 -2.62 17.90 -7.08
N ALA A 632 -3.39 18.85 -7.60
CA ALA A 632 -4.53 19.46 -6.92
C ALA A 632 -5.84 18.68 -7.05
N ILE A 633 -5.91 17.61 -7.87
CA ILE A 633 -7.08 16.73 -7.97
C ILE A 633 -7.45 16.23 -6.56
N PRO A 634 -8.69 16.52 -6.06
CA PRO A 634 -9.09 16.17 -4.69
C PRO A 634 -9.10 14.66 -4.42
N PHE A 635 -9.39 13.85 -5.44
CA PHE A 635 -9.42 12.40 -5.34
C PHE A 635 -8.04 11.83 -5.61
N SER A 636 -7.37 11.35 -4.56
CA SER A 636 -6.03 10.76 -4.66
C SER A 636 -5.99 9.58 -5.65
N GLU A 637 -7.07 8.81 -5.72
CA GLU A 637 -7.23 7.73 -6.68
C GLU A 637 -7.16 8.24 -8.12
N THR A 638 -7.96 9.26 -8.45
CA THR A 638 -8.00 9.83 -9.82
C THR A 638 -6.69 10.51 -10.19
N ARG A 639 -6.05 11.20 -9.24
CA ARG A 639 -4.70 11.78 -9.43
C ARG A 639 -3.69 10.70 -9.84
N ASN A 640 -3.65 9.61 -9.07
CA ASN A 640 -2.77 8.48 -9.38
C ASN A 640 -3.15 7.79 -10.68
N TYR A 641 -4.46 7.67 -10.98
CA TYR A 641 -4.96 7.08 -12.22
C TYR A 641 -4.48 7.82 -13.44
N VAL A 642 -4.60 9.16 -13.46
CA VAL A 642 -4.12 10.00 -14.58
C VAL A 642 -2.63 9.78 -14.82
N GLN A 643 -1.81 9.82 -13.77
CA GLN A 643 -0.37 9.59 -13.89
C GLN A 643 -0.07 8.19 -14.43
N ARG A 644 -0.73 7.15 -13.90
CA ARG A 644 -0.53 5.76 -14.29
C ARG A 644 -0.94 5.47 -15.71
N VAL A 645 -2.07 5.99 -16.17
CA VAL A 645 -2.53 5.78 -17.55
C VAL A 645 -1.58 6.45 -18.53
N LEU A 646 -1.17 7.69 -18.28
CA LEU A 646 -0.30 8.42 -19.19
C LEU A 646 1.12 7.86 -19.23
N GLU A 647 1.71 7.47 -18.09
CA GLU A 647 3.02 6.81 -18.08
C GLU A 647 2.99 5.49 -18.84
N ASN A 648 1.91 4.69 -18.68
CA ASN A 648 1.74 3.44 -19.41
C ASN A 648 1.60 3.67 -20.90
N ALA A 649 0.88 4.71 -21.34
CA ALA A 649 0.72 5.04 -22.76
C ALA A 649 2.08 5.34 -23.40
N VAL A 650 2.95 6.10 -22.74
CA VAL A 650 4.33 6.37 -23.20
C VAL A 650 5.13 5.07 -23.36
N VAL A 651 5.02 4.15 -22.39
CA VAL A 651 5.72 2.86 -22.47
C VAL A 651 5.19 2.02 -23.63
N TYR A 652 3.86 1.98 -23.84
CA TYR A 652 3.27 1.27 -24.98
C TYR A 652 3.69 1.87 -26.32
N ASP A 653 3.77 3.20 -26.44
CA ASP A 653 4.28 3.89 -27.63
C ASP A 653 5.74 3.49 -27.93
N ALA A 654 6.59 3.48 -26.91
CA ALA A 654 8.01 3.16 -27.06
C ALA A 654 8.24 1.68 -27.42
N LEU A 655 7.49 0.76 -26.81
CA LEU A 655 7.59 -0.68 -27.08
C LEU A 655 6.97 -1.07 -28.43
N ASN A 656 6.05 -0.26 -28.98
CA ASN A 656 5.31 -0.53 -30.22
C ASN A 656 5.27 0.70 -31.15
N PRO A 657 6.42 1.16 -31.68
CA PRO A 657 6.49 2.43 -32.41
C PRO A 657 5.57 2.51 -33.64
N ALA A 658 5.30 1.37 -34.31
CA ALA A 658 4.42 1.32 -35.44
C ALA A 658 2.94 1.64 -35.11
N LYS A 659 2.53 1.39 -33.86
CA LYS A 659 1.17 1.59 -33.33
C LYS A 659 1.07 2.77 -32.35
N ALA A 660 2.14 3.54 -32.20
CA ALA A 660 2.22 4.61 -31.21
C ALA A 660 1.16 5.69 -31.47
N ASN A 661 0.47 6.10 -30.40
CA ASN A 661 -0.46 7.23 -30.44
C ASN A 661 0.26 8.57 -30.50
N VAL A 662 1.40 8.68 -29.82
CA VAL A 662 2.23 9.87 -29.76
C VAL A 662 3.62 9.53 -30.29
N ARG A 663 4.04 10.27 -31.34
CA ARG A 663 5.39 10.20 -31.90
C ARG A 663 6.07 11.54 -31.69
N SER A 664 6.77 11.67 -30.59
CA SER A 664 7.40 12.91 -30.14
C SER A 664 8.70 12.63 -29.40
N ASN A 665 9.64 13.57 -29.40
CA ASN A 665 10.83 13.51 -28.58
C ASN A 665 10.52 13.81 -27.10
N THR A 666 9.31 14.25 -26.79
CA THR A 666 8.79 14.51 -25.44
C THR A 666 7.40 13.90 -25.30
N PRO A 667 7.30 12.55 -25.29
CA PRO A 667 6.02 11.86 -25.44
C PRO A 667 5.07 12.13 -24.28
N LEU A 668 5.56 12.15 -23.03
CA LEU A 668 4.69 12.41 -21.88
C LEU A 668 4.22 13.86 -21.86
N SER A 669 5.12 14.84 -22.12
CA SER A 669 4.74 16.25 -22.24
C SER A 669 3.69 16.46 -23.34
N THR A 670 3.78 15.72 -24.44
CA THR A 670 2.76 15.74 -25.52
C THR A 670 1.41 15.23 -25.03
N TYR A 671 1.36 14.10 -24.31
CA TYR A 671 0.11 13.61 -23.67
C TYR A 671 -0.45 14.61 -22.64
N LEU A 672 0.41 15.33 -21.95
CA LEU A 672 0.02 16.37 -21.01
C LEU A 672 -0.44 17.68 -21.66
N GLY A 673 -0.25 17.83 -22.97
CA GLY A 673 -0.52 19.09 -23.69
C GLY A 673 0.44 20.23 -23.33
N LYS A 674 1.66 19.89 -22.85
CA LYS A 674 2.67 20.89 -22.47
C LYS A 674 3.41 21.41 -23.71
N ARG A 675 3.73 22.71 -23.69
CA ARG A 675 4.54 23.34 -24.74
C ARG A 675 6.04 23.09 -24.58
N TYR A 676 6.48 22.83 -23.33
CA TYR A 676 7.87 22.61 -22.98
C TYR A 676 8.04 21.25 -22.29
N PRO A 677 9.19 20.57 -22.51
CA PRO A 677 9.43 19.25 -21.94
C PRO A 677 9.53 19.28 -20.41
N GLY A 678 9.07 18.19 -19.81
CA GLY A 678 9.24 17.87 -18.38
C GLY A 678 8.38 18.57 -17.36
#